data_d32ff6a316819c837ca3c01d082cacc8
#
_entry.id   d32ff6a316819c837ca3c01d082cacc8
#
_cell.length_a   1.000
_cell.length_b   1.000
_cell.length_c   1.000
_cell.angle_alpha   90.00
_cell.angle_beta   90.00
_cell.angle_gamma   90.00
#
_symmetry.space_group_name_H-M   'P 1'
#
loop_
_entity.id
_entity.type
_entity.pdbx_description
1 polymer ?
#
loop_
_entity_poly.entity_id
_entity_poly.type
_entity_poly.pdbx_seq_one_letter_code
_entity_poly.pdbx_strand_id
1 'polypeptide(L)'
;MDIKCIFCFNRVQIWLTFAPILTTKLSTMAFDIEMIKNLYAAMPAKVAAARKLLNRPLTLSEKILFSHLHTDQNLENFERGGSYVDFAPDRVAMQDATAQMALLQFMQAGRPKVAVPSTVHCDHLISAKVEAKQDLQVATTESKEVYDFLASVSNKYGLGFWKPGAGIIHQVVLENYAFPGGLMIGTDSHTVNAGGLGMIAIGVGGADACDVMAGLPWELKWPKLIGIKLTGKLNGWTAPKDVILKVAGILTVKGGTGAIVEYFGEGATSMSCTGKGTICNMGAEIGATTSTFGYDASMSRYLSSTGRADLAALADTVAAHLTADAEVYASPEKYFDQVIEIDLTTLEPHLNGPFTPDLATPISKMKEVAAANGWPTKIEVGLIGSCTNSSYEDISRAVSLAKQVSEKGLTMKAEYMITPGSEQVRYTIERDGFLDVFSKIGAKVFANACGPCIGMWERVGAEKKEKNTIVHSFNRNFAKRADGNPNTYAFVGSPELVTALAIAGDLAFNPLTDSLTNDKGEQVKLDAPTGDELPLKGFAVEDAGYQAPAEDGSNVVVAVDPTSKRLQLLDPFSAWEGTDLKSLRLLIKAKGKCTTDHISMAGPWLKFRGHLDNISNNLLIGAINFFNEKTDNVKSQVNGNYDTVPNTQRAYKAAGVGTIVVGDENYGEGSSREHAAMEPRHLGVRVVLTKSFARIHETNLKKQGMLALTFADKADYDKIQEDDSIDVIGLTSFAPNTPLTLVLTHKDGTVDTIKANHTYNQPQIEWFKAGGALNIIRKQIGK
;
A
#
# COMPACT_ATOMS: atom_id res chain seq x y z
N MET A 1 -13.59 31.79 -90.51
CA MET A 1 -12.84 32.92 -89.99
C MET A 1 -12.51 32.55 -88.54
N ASP A 2 -11.30 32.20 -88.33
CA ASP A 2 -10.75 31.63 -87.08
C ASP A 2 -10.50 32.75 -86.09
N ILE A 3 -10.79 32.40 -84.78
CA ILE A 3 -10.08 32.98 -83.63
C ILE A 3 -9.85 31.85 -82.64
N LYS A 4 -8.58 31.43 -82.62
CA LYS A 4 -8.04 30.58 -81.56
C LYS A 4 -7.74 31.46 -80.34
N CYS A 5 -8.31 31.03 -79.14
CA CYS A 5 -7.91 31.53 -77.85
C CYS A 5 -7.04 30.50 -77.17
N ILE A 6 -5.77 30.82 -76.97
CA ILE A 6 -4.76 30.04 -76.23
C ILE A 6 -4.88 30.39 -74.78
N PHE A 7 -5.24 29.43 -73.93
CA PHE A 7 -5.09 29.51 -72.49
C PHE A 7 -3.83 28.74 -72.05
N CYS A 8 -2.78 29.48 -71.65
CA CYS A 8 -1.64 28.93 -70.96
C CYS A 8 -2.01 28.69 -69.50
N PHE A 9 -2.04 27.41 -69.07
CA PHE A 9 -2.07 27.07 -67.69
C PHE A 9 -0.63 26.88 -67.18
N ASN A 10 -0.19 27.81 -66.32
CA ASN A 10 1.00 27.70 -65.50
C ASN A 10 0.76 26.65 -64.43
N ARG A 11 1.49 25.51 -64.49
CA ARG A 11 1.58 24.54 -63.42
C ARG A 11 2.53 25.11 -62.36
N VAL A 12 1.96 25.56 -61.23
CA VAL A 12 2.73 25.77 -59.98
C VAL A 12 2.83 24.40 -59.31
N GLN A 13 4.02 23.80 -59.34
CA GLN A 13 4.35 22.64 -58.50
C GLN A 13 4.56 23.15 -57.07
N ILE A 14 3.56 22.93 -56.19
CA ILE A 14 3.73 23.10 -54.75
C ILE A 14 4.44 21.82 -54.24
N TRP A 15 5.71 21.96 -53.93
CA TRP A 15 6.44 20.97 -53.11
C TRP A 15 5.97 21.11 -51.68
N LEU A 16 5.05 20.26 -51.26
CA LEU A 16 4.79 19.99 -49.83
C LEU A 16 6.00 19.23 -49.28
N THR A 17 6.95 19.95 -48.72
CA THR A 17 7.93 19.37 -47.81
C THR A 17 7.19 18.89 -46.57
N PHE A 18 6.92 17.61 -46.50
CA PHE A 18 6.60 16.94 -45.22
C PHE A 18 7.84 17.11 -44.33
N ALA A 19 7.83 18.07 -43.41
CA ALA A 19 8.71 18.05 -42.29
C ALA A 19 8.40 16.74 -41.53
N PRO A 20 9.39 15.91 -41.19
CA PRO A 20 9.13 14.79 -40.32
C PRO A 20 8.61 15.36 -39.02
N ILE A 21 7.39 14.96 -38.65
CA ILE A 21 6.90 15.14 -37.28
C ILE A 21 7.96 14.46 -36.41
N LEU A 22 8.76 15.28 -35.72
CA LEU A 22 9.59 14.82 -34.63
C LEU A 22 8.60 14.25 -33.57
N THR A 23 8.29 12.97 -33.69
CA THR A 23 7.88 12.21 -32.52
C THR A 23 9.04 12.33 -31.55
N THR A 24 8.91 13.18 -30.56
CA THR A 24 9.73 13.14 -29.36
C THR A 24 9.65 11.70 -28.86
N LYS A 25 10.68 10.89 -29.21
CA LYS A 25 10.92 9.66 -28.51
C LYS A 25 11.04 10.05 -27.04
N LEU A 26 10.02 9.72 -26.25
CA LEU A 26 10.20 9.64 -24.80
C LEU A 26 11.53 8.91 -24.58
N SER A 27 12.36 9.44 -23.73
CA SER A 27 13.63 8.85 -23.33
C SER A 27 13.47 7.34 -23.17
N THR A 28 14.18 6.58 -23.96
CA THR A 28 14.18 5.10 -23.93
C THR A 28 14.96 4.55 -22.74
N MET A 29 15.32 5.37 -21.76
CA MET A 29 16.02 4.96 -20.54
C MET A 29 15.03 4.77 -19.40
N ALA A 30 15.24 3.71 -18.62
CA ALA A 30 14.48 3.44 -17.40
C ALA A 30 14.60 4.61 -16.41
N PHE A 31 13.52 4.88 -15.69
CA PHE A 31 13.57 5.84 -14.58
C PHE A 31 14.66 5.46 -13.57
N ASP A 32 15.35 6.45 -13.03
CA ASP A 32 16.36 6.30 -11.98
C ASP A 32 17.53 5.32 -12.32
N ILE A 33 17.84 5.14 -13.59
CA ILE A 33 18.82 4.14 -14.06
C ILE A 33 20.20 4.34 -13.42
N GLU A 34 20.63 5.56 -13.12
CA GLU A 34 21.92 5.82 -12.47
C GLU A 34 21.93 5.34 -11.02
N MET A 35 20.83 5.47 -10.29
CA MET A 35 20.70 4.91 -8.95
C MET A 35 20.81 3.38 -8.99
N ILE A 36 20.16 2.74 -9.96
CA ILE A 36 20.18 1.28 -10.14
C ILE A 36 21.60 0.80 -10.50
N LYS A 37 22.30 1.49 -11.40
CA LYS A 37 23.71 1.19 -11.73
C LYS A 37 24.60 1.22 -10.49
N ASN A 38 24.45 2.24 -9.64
CA ASN A 38 25.23 2.36 -8.41
C ASN A 38 24.91 1.23 -7.42
N LEU A 39 23.64 0.85 -7.27
CA LEU A 39 23.24 -0.29 -6.45
C LEU A 39 23.90 -1.59 -6.95
N TYR A 40 23.76 -1.88 -8.24
CA TYR A 40 24.31 -3.12 -8.82
C TYR A 40 25.83 -3.17 -8.79
N ALA A 41 26.50 -2.04 -8.93
CA ALA A 41 27.95 -1.96 -8.77
C ALA A 41 28.41 -2.28 -7.33
N ALA A 42 27.62 -1.88 -6.32
CA ALA A 42 27.94 -2.10 -4.91
C ALA A 42 27.51 -3.49 -4.39
N MET A 43 26.46 -4.07 -4.96
CA MET A 43 25.80 -5.29 -4.46
C MET A 43 26.76 -6.49 -4.32
N PRO A 44 27.64 -6.81 -5.28
CA PRO A 44 28.56 -7.95 -5.16
C PRO A 44 29.45 -7.89 -3.91
N ALA A 45 29.99 -6.70 -3.61
CA ALA A 45 30.86 -6.51 -2.44
C ALA A 45 30.09 -6.63 -1.12
N LYS A 46 28.88 -6.05 -1.05
CA LYS A 46 28.01 -6.13 0.13
C LYS A 46 27.54 -7.57 0.39
N VAL A 47 27.13 -8.29 -0.65
CA VAL A 47 26.75 -9.72 -0.57
C VAL A 47 27.93 -10.60 -0.14
N ALA A 48 29.13 -10.34 -0.66
CA ALA A 48 30.33 -11.06 -0.25
C ALA A 48 30.67 -10.83 1.22
N ALA A 49 30.54 -9.60 1.71
CA ALA A 49 30.76 -9.26 3.12
C ALA A 49 29.75 -9.97 4.03
N ALA A 50 28.46 -9.97 3.67
CA ALA A 50 27.42 -10.68 4.41
C ALA A 50 27.64 -12.19 4.44
N ARG A 51 28.01 -12.79 3.28
CA ARG A 51 28.31 -14.22 3.18
C ARG A 51 29.51 -14.59 4.06
N LYS A 52 30.55 -13.75 4.08
CA LYS A 52 31.73 -13.96 4.95
C LYS A 52 31.35 -13.87 6.44
N LEU A 53 30.53 -12.90 6.83
CA LEU A 53 30.07 -12.74 8.20
C LEU A 53 29.27 -13.94 8.67
N LEU A 54 28.29 -14.38 7.87
CA LEU A 54 27.36 -15.47 8.24
C LEU A 54 27.97 -16.85 8.00
N ASN A 55 29.08 -16.94 7.26
CA ASN A 55 29.76 -18.17 6.87
C ASN A 55 28.82 -19.25 6.28
N ARG A 56 27.89 -18.82 5.42
CA ARG A 56 26.91 -19.67 4.75
C ARG A 56 26.36 -19.04 3.47
N PRO A 57 25.74 -19.84 2.58
CA PRO A 57 24.92 -19.34 1.48
C PRO A 57 23.80 -18.41 1.94
N LEU A 58 23.38 -17.51 1.06
CA LEU A 58 22.36 -16.48 1.34
C LEU A 58 21.11 -16.70 0.48
N THR A 59 19.93 -16.48 1.07
CA THR A 59 18.67 -16.35 0.34
C THR A 59 18.67 -15.05 -0.48
N LEU A 60 17.77 -14.92 -1.44
CA LEU A 60 17.58 -13.68 -2.19
C LEU A 60 17.22 -12.53 -1.25
N SER A 61 16.29 -12.78 -0.36
CA SER A 61 15.83 -11.78 0.63
C SER A 61 17.00 -11.24 1.45
N GLU A 62 17.90 -12.11 1.92
CA GLU A 62 19.09 -11.68 2.67
C GLU A 62 20.06 -10.89 1.80
N LYS A 63 20.29 -11.29 0.55
CA LYS A 63 21.14 -10.52 -0.37
C LYS A 63 20.63 -9.09 -0.57
N ILE A 64 19.32 -8.92 -0.76
CA ILE A 64 18.72 -7.60 -0.93
C ILE A 64 18.82 -6.80 0.38
N LEU A 65 18.40 -7.36 1.52
CA LEU A 65 18.42 -6.65 2.79
C LEU A 65 19.83 -6.20 3.20
N PHE A 66 20.84 -7.07 3.09
CA PHE A 66 22.23 -6.71 3.38
C PHE A 66 22.79 -5.66 2.39
N SER A 67 22.28 -5.63 1.17
CA SER A 67 22.67 -4.61 0.19
C SER A 67 22.10 -3.22 0.48
N HIS A 68 21.03 -3.14 1.29
CA HIS A 68 20.33 -1.91 1.60
C HIS A 68 20.44 -1.47 3.07
N LEU A 69 21.41 -1.99 3.82
CA LEU A 69 21.70 -1.47 5.16
C LEU A 69 22.01 0.02 5.07
N HIS A 70 21.43 0.82 5.97
CA HIS A 70 21.76 2.24 6.07
C HIS A 70 23.24 2.43 6.40
N THR A 71 23.84 3.52 5.96
CA THR A 71 25.29 3.77 6.13
C THR A 71 25.76 3.76 7.58
N ASP A 72 24.87 4.14 8.50
CA ASP A 72 25.15 4.17 9.96
C ASP A 72 24.85 2.82 10.63
N GLN A 73 24.29 1.85 9.89
CA GLN A 73 24.00 0.51 10.40
C GLN A 73 25.24 -0.38 10.28
N ASN A 74 25.70 -0.90 11.40
CA ASN A 74 26.77 -1.90 11.40
C ASN A 74 26.33 -3.20 10.73
N LEU A 75 27.25 -3.86 10.03
CA LEU A 75 27.03 -5.18 9.48
C LEU A 75 27.19 -6.21 10.61
N GLU A 76 26.09 -6.86 10.98
CA GLU A 76 26.01 -7.83 12.08
C GLU A 76 25.20 -9.06 11.68
N ASN A 77 25.27 -10.11 12.49
CA ASN A 77 24.38 -11.27 12.36
C ASN A 77 23.06 -10.94 13.05
N PHE A 78 22.10 -10.45 12.29
CA PHE A 78 20.78 -10.04 12.81
C PHE A 78 19.91 -11.25 13.12
N GLU A 79 19.28 -11.24 14.30
CA GLU A 79 18.33 -12.26 14.73
C GLU A 79 16.99 -12.11 14.01
N ARG A 80 16.53 -13.16 13.32
CA ARG A 80 15.23 -13.18 12.64
C ARG A 80 14.08 -13.09 13.66
N GLY A 81 13.20 -12.09 13.45
CA GLY A 81 12.12 -11.78 14.38
C GLY A 81 12.59 -11.17 15.71
N GLY A 82 13.87 -10.79 15.84
CA GLY A 82 14.49 -10.19 17.03
C GLY A 82 15.06 -8.80 16.76
N SER A 83 16.12 -8.71 15.95
CA SER A 83 16.87 -7.47 15.70
C SER A 83 16.06 -6.42 14.95
N TYR A 84 16.24 -5.15 15.30
CA TYR A 84 15.76 -4.02 14.52
C TYR A 84 16.93 -3.42 13.77
N VAL A 85 16.70 -3.12 12.49
CA VAL A 85 17.76 -2.77 11.54
C VAL A 85 17.32 -1.58 10.71
N ASP A 86 18.23 -0.63 10.55
CA ASP A 86 18.02 0.57 9.75
C ASP A 86 18.42 0.33 8.29
N PHE A 87 17.49 0.63 7.37
CA PHE A 87 17.65 0.46 5.94
C PHE A 87 17.62 1.79 5.19
N ALA A 88 18.18 1.79 3.99
CA ALA A 88 18.10 2.86 3.00
C ALA A 88 17.30 2.37 1.78
N PRO A 89 15.98 2.57 1.74
CA PRO A 89 15.17 2.24 0.57
C PRO A 89 15.58 3.04 -0.66
N ASP A 90 15.53 2.42 -1.84
CA ASP A 90 15.83 3.07 -3.12
C ASP A 90 14.72 4.03 -3.55
N ARG A 91 13.48 3.78 -3.13
CA ARG A 91 12.31 4.47 -3.67
C ARG A 91 11.14 4.53 -2.70
N VAL A 92 10.31 5.58 -2.85
CA VAL A 92 9.02 5.72 -2.18
C VAL A 92 7.91 5.86 -3.21
N ALA A 93 6.82 5.08 -3.07
CA ALA A 93 5.61 5.23 -3.85
C ALA A 93 4.41 5.55 -2.93
N MET A 94 3.61 6.56 -3.28
CA MET A 94 2.49 7.00 -2.45
C MET A 94 1.20 7.06 -3.27
N GLN A 95 0.09 6.60 -2.69
CA GLN A 95 -1.24 6.82 -3.26
C GLN A 95 -1.84 8.11 -2.72
N ASP A 96 -2.79 8.70 -3.45
CA ASP A 96 -3.30 10.06 -3.23
C ASP A 96 -3.97 10.30 -1.86
N ALA A 97 -4.59 9.27 -1.26
CA ALA A 97 -5.25 9.45 0.03
C ALA A 97 -4.25 9.59 1.20
N THR A 98 -3.10 8.87 1.15
CA THR A 98 -2.08 8.89 2.21
C THR A 98 -0.97 9.89 1.93
N ALA A 99 -0.69 10.22 0.67
CA ALA A 99 0.32 11.20 0.28
C ALA A 99 0.06 12.60 0.84
N GLN A 100 -1.20 12.97 1.06
CA GLN A 100 -1.57 14.30 1.56
C GLN A 100 -0.81 14.66 2.83
N MET A 101 -0.98 13.87 3.89
CA MET A 101 -0.32 14.15 5.18
C MET A 101 1.19 13.86 5.14
N ALA A 102 1.63 12.83 4.40
CA ALA A 102 3.06 12.54 4.26
C ALA A 102 3.82 13.72 3.63
N LEU A 103 3.27 14.35 2.59
CA LEU A 103 3.88 15.50 1.92
C LEU A 103 3.77 16.79 2.74
N LEU A 104 2.65 17.00 3.44
CA LEU A 104 2.53 18.13 4.38
C LEU A 104 3.58 18.04 5.50
N GLN A 105 3.82 16.84 6.04
CA GLN A 105 4.89 16.62 7.01
C GLN A 105 6.28 16.80 6.38
N PHE A 106 6.51 16.25 5.17
CA PHE A 106 7.78 16.39 4.47
C PHE A 106 8.17 17.87 4.28
N MET A 107 7.21 18.73 3.98
CA MET A 107 7.46 20.16 3.82
C MET A 107 8.06 20.81 5.08
N GLN A 108 7.74 20.27 6.28
CA GLN A 108 8.33 20.76 7.55
C GLN A 108 9.83 20.46 7.65
N ALA A 109 10.34 19.43 6.97
CA ALA A 109 11.78 19.14 6.94
C ALA A 109 12.59 20.24 6.25
N GLY A 110 11.94 21.11 5.45
CA GLY A 110 12.55 22.25 4.80
C GLY A 110 13.50 21.89 3.65
N ARG A 111 13.57 20.63 3.22
CA ARG A 111 14.41 20.21 2.09
C ARG A 111 13.93 20.83 0.78
N PRO A 112 14.84 21.17 -0.14
CA PRO A 112 14.46 21.67 -1.48
C PRO A 112 13.91 20.56 -2.38
N LYS A 113 14.34 19.31 -2.19
CA LYS A 113 13.89 18.12 -2.93
C LYS A 113 13.89 16.88 -2.01
N VAL A 114 13.13 15.87 -2.38
CA VAL A 114 13.16 14.55 -1.72
C VAL A 114 14.56 13.93 -1.79
N ALA A 115 14.91 13.16 -0.76
CA ALA A 115 16.24 12.53 -0.66
C ALA A 115 16.36 11.26 -1.53
N VAL A 116 15.23 10.61 -1.82
CA VAL A 116 15.15 9.42 -2.66
C VAL A 116 14.09 9.59 -3.74
N PRO A 117 14.23 8.93 -4.89
CA PRO A 117 13.21 8.92 -5.93
C PRO A 117 11.82 8.59 -5.35
N SER A 118 10.85 9.46 -5.59
CA SER A 118 9.52 9.33 -5.00
C SER A 118 8.44 9.65 -6.01
N THR A 119 7.28 9.00 -5.90
CA THR A 119 6.14 9.20 -6.80
C THR A 119 4.81 9.27 -6.06
N VAL A 120 3.87 10.03 -6.61
CA VAL A 120 2.48 10.12 -6.17
C VAL A 120 1.58 9.59 -7.28
N HIS A 121 0.60 8.75 -6.93
CA HIS A 121 -0.33 8.12 -7.85
C HIS A 121 -1.78 8.38 -7.41
N CYS A 122 -2.62 8.88 -8.33
CA CYS A 122 -4.00 9.27 -8.02
C CYS A 122 -4.99 8.19 -8.44
N ASP A 123 -5.16 7.16 -7.61
CA ASP A 123 -5.98 5.99 -7.88
C ASP A 123 -6.97 5.60 -6.76
N HIS A 124 -6.90 6.25 -5.58
CA HIS A 124 -7.74 5.91 -4.43
C HIS A 124 -8.95 6.84 -4.22
N LEU A 125 -8.96 8.03 -4.81
CA LEU A 125 -10.06 9.00 -4.66
C LEU A 125 -11.05 8.97 -5.83
N ILE A 126 -11.06 7.89 -6.62
CA ILE A 126 -11.96 7.70 -7.76
C ILE A 126 -12.98 6.63 -7.40
N SER A 127 -14.26 7.02 -7.30
CA SER A 127 -15.38 6.08 -7.09
C SER A 127 -15.81 5.45 -8.40
N ALA A 128 -16.08 4.15 -8.39
CA ALA A 128 -16.71 3.44 -9.50
C ALA A 128 -18.23 3.47 -9.34
N LYS A 129 -18.95 3.97 -10.34
CA LYS A 129 -20.41 4.08 -10.31
C LYS A 129 -21.05 3.78 -11.66
N VAL A 130 -20.61 4.45 -12.69
CA VAL A 130 -21.23 4.37 -14.03
C VAL A 130 -20.25 3.76 -15.03
N GLU A 131 -19.24 4.52 -15.41
CA GLU A 131 -18.21 4.17 -16.40
C GLU A 131 -16.98 5.07 -16.22
N ALA A 132 -15.83 4.63 -16.74
CA ALA A 132 -14.54 5.27 -16.58
C ALA A 132 -14.55 6.81 -16.78
N LYS A 133 -15.11 7.27 -17.90
CA LYS A 133 -15.08 8.70 -18.26
C LYS A 133 -15.88 9.58 -17.29
N GLN A 134 -17.07 9.13 -16.90
CA GLN A 134 -17.96 9.90 -16.02
C GLN A 134 -17.43 9.88 -14.58
N ASP A 135 -17.01 8.72 -14.10
CA ASP A 135 -16.49 8.55 -12.76
C ASP A 135 -15.21 9.37 -12.55
N LEU A 136 -14.32 9.41 -13.57
CA LEU A 136 -13.12 10.23 -13.55
C LEU A 136 -13.43 11.73 -13.55
N GLN A 137 -14.45 12.17 -14.31
CA GLN A 137 -14.86 13.57 -14.33
C GLN A 137 -15.41 14.00 -12.95
N VAL A 138 -16.19 13.17 -12.30
CA VAL A 138 -16.68 13.43 -10.93
C VAL A 138 -15.51 13.53 -9.95
N ALA A 139 -14.61 12.55 -9.95
CA ALA A 139 -13.45 12.52 -9.05
C ALA A 139 -12.54 13.75 -9.22
N THR A 140 -12.26 14.16 -10.48
CA THR A 140 -11.42 15.34 -10.76
C THR A 140 -12.09 16.65 -10.35
N THR A 141 -13.41 16.70 -10.28
CA THR A 141 -14.15 17.86 -9.79
C THR A 141 -14.20 17.89 -8.26
N GLU A 142 -14.61 16.79 -7.63
CA GLU A 142 -14.81 16.72 -6.18
C GLU A 142 -13.49 16.73 -5.38
N SER A 143 -12.44 16.16 -5.94
CA SER A 143 -11.11 16.08 -5.31
C SER A 143 -10.09 17.05 -5.93
N LYS A 144 -10.55 18.05 -6.70
CA LYS A 144 -9.67 19.01 -7.39
C LYS A 144 -8.64 19.64 -6.46
N GLU A 145 -9.05 20.09 -5.30
CA GLU A 145 -8.17 20.72 -4.29
C GLU A 145 -7.02 19.79 -3.89
N VAL A 146 -7.31 18.49 -3.68
CA VAL A 146 -6.31 17.50 -3.31
C VAL A 146 -5.36 17.22 -4.48
N TYR A 147 -5.91 17.06 -5.69
CA TYR A 147 -5.07 16.80 -6.86
C TYR A 147 -4.19 18.00 -7.22
N ASP A 148 -4.68 19.22 -7.11
CA ASP A 148 -3.89 20.44 -7.30
C ASP A 148 -2.75 20.54 -6.27
N PHE A 149 -3.03 20.24 -5.00
CA PHE A 149 -2.01 20.16 -3.97
C PHE A 149 -0.95 19.12 -4.32
N LEU A 150 -1.37 17.87 -4.58
CA LEU A 150 -0.45 16.77 -4.87
C LEU A 150 0.41 17.03 -6.12
N ALA A 151 -0.18 17.60 -7.18
CA ALA A 151 0.54 17.97 -8.38
C ALA A 151 1.57 19.09 -8.13
N SER A 152 1.18 20.14 -7.40
CA SER A 152 2.05 21.28 -7.13
C SER A 152 3.19 20.93 -6.17
N VAL A 153 2.91 20.17 -5.10
CA VAL A 153 3.95 19.74 -4.16
C VAL A 153 4.92 18.75 -4.81
N SER A 154 4.42 17.85 -5.65
CA SER A 154 5.28 16.94 -6.43
C SER A 154 6.19 17.70 -7.37
N ASN A 155 5.63 18.66 -8.11
CA ASN A 155 6.38 19.53 -9.03
C ASN A 155 7.48 20.32 -8.29
N LYS A 156 7.18 20.85 -7.09
CA LYS A 156 8.11 21.63 -6.28
C LYS A 156 9.28 20.81 -5.75
N TYR A 157 9.00 19.62 -5.23
CA TYR A 157 9.98 18.86 -4.44
C TYR A 157 10.62 17.70 -5.18
N GLY A 158 10.41 17.58 -6.49
CA GLY A 158 11.11 16.60 -7.32
C GLY A 158 10.47 15.20 -7.32
N LEU A 159 9.15 15.12 -7.10
CA LEU A 159 8.44 13.85 -7.18
C LEU A 159 7.78 13.68 -8.56
N GLY A 160 7.75 12.46 -9.08
CA GLY A 160 6.89 12.11 -10.21
C GLY A 160 5.41 12.12 -9.79
N PHE A 161 4.53 12.66 -10.64
CA PHE A 161 3.10 12.72 -10.36
C PHE A 161 2.30 12.02 -11.45
N TRP A 162 1.53 11.01 -11.06
CA TRP A 162 0.62 10.27 -11.92
C TRP A 162 -0.80 10.77 -11.68
N LYS A 163 -1.37 11.39 -12.72
CA LYS A 163 -2.69 12.05 -12.67
C LYS A 163 -3.82 11.06 -12.40
N PRO A 164 -5.00 11.55 -11.92
CA PRO A 164 -6.18 10.72 -11.82
C PRO A 164 -6.50 9.99 -13.13
N GLY A 165 -6.69 8.68 -13.07
CA GLY A 165 -6.95 7.84 -14.22
C GLY A 165 -5.72 7.31 -14.96
N ALA A 166 -4.50 7.74 -14.60
CA ALA A 166 -3.26 7.23 -15.19
C ALA A 166 -3.06 5.72 -14.96
N GLY A 167 -3.50 5.23 -13.82
CA GLY A 167 -3.44 3.81 -13.48
C GLY A 167 -3.42 3.55 -12.00
N ILE A 168 -3.61 2.28 -11.65
CA ILE A 168 -3.50 1.78 -10.28
C ILE A 168 -2.02 1.79 -9.89
N ILE A 169 -1.69 2.40 -8.74
CA ILE A 169 -0.32 2.60 -8.28
C ILE A 169 0.61 1.40 -8.50
N HIS A 170 0.19 0.20 -8.10
CA HIS A 170 1.07 -0.98 -8.14
C HIS A 170 1.30 -1.50 -9.56
N GLN A 171 0.34 -1.30 -10.47
CA GLN A 171 0.51 -1.60 -11.89
C GLN A 171 1.47 -0.60 -12.53
N VAL A 172 1.27 0.69 -12.28
CA VAL A 172 2.16 1.77 -12.77
C VAL A 172 3.58 1.59 -12.23
N VAL A 173 3.73 1.20 -10.96
CA VAL A 173 5.04 0.92 -10.35
C VAL A 173 5.71 -0.28 -11.02
N LEU A 174 4.97 -1.35 -11.28
CA LEU A 174 5.52 -2.54 -11.96
C LEU A 174 5.97 -2.21 -13.39
N GLU A 175 5.18 -1.42 -14.12
CA GLU A 175 5.46 -1.02 -15.51
C GLU A 175 6.65 -0.06 -15.65
N ASN A 176 6.90 0.82 -14.67
CA ASN A 176 7.83 1.93 -14.85
C ASN A 176 9.02 1.95 -13.88
N TYR A 177 8.86 1.43 -12.65
CA TYR A 177 9.80 1.70 -11.56
C TYR A 177 10.40 0.48 -10.89
N ALA A 178 9.65 -0.63 -10.82
CA ALA A 178 10.15 -1.85 -10.19
C ALA A 178 11.34 -2.44 -10.97
N PHE A 179 12.31 -2.95 -10.23
CA PHE A 179 13.51 -3.56 -10.78
C PHE A 179 14.06 -4.67 -9.87
N PRO A 180 14.74 -5.71 -10.41
CA PRO A 180 15.25 -6.81 -9.60
C PRO A 180 16.27 -6.35 -8.55
N GLY A 181 16.14 -6.88 -7.34
CA GLY A 181 17.11 -6.64 -6.27
C GLY A 181 16.98 -5.30 -5.53
N GLY A 182 15.98 -4.47 -5.85
CA GLY A 182 15.73 -3.20 -5.16
C GLY A 182 14.98 -3.34 -3.85
N LEU A 183 15.03 -2.31 -3.02
CA LEU A 183 14.23 -2.14 -1.80
C LEU A 183 13.35 -0.90 -1.93
N MET A 184 12.04 -1.05 -1.88
CA MET A 184 11.13 0.10 -1.88
C MET A 184 10.12 0.05 -0.74
N ILE A 185 9.66 1.22 -0.34
CA ILE A 185 8.51 1.35 0.55
C ILE A 185 7.37 2.09 -0.17
N GLY A 186 6.15 1.81 0.23
CA GLY A 186 4.99 2.51 -0.33
C GLY A 186 3.85 2.65 0.66
N THR A 187 3.06 3.71 0.52
CA THR A 187 1.98 4.03 1.47
C THR A 187 0.69 3.23 1.19
N ASP A 188 0.83 2.07 0.60
CA ASP A 188 -0.25 1.10 0.38
C ASP A 188 0.23 -0.32 0.71
N SER A 189 -0.66 -1.15 1.26
CA SER A 189 -0.35 -2.53 1.66
C SER A 189 0.04 -3.44 0.49
N HIS A 190 -0.42 -3.13 -0.74
CA HIS A 190 -0.11 -3.92 -1.94
C HIS A 190 1.15 -3.45 -2.69
N THR A 191 1.96 -2.58 -2.09
CA THR A 191 3.33 -2.25 -2.55
C THR A 191 4.14 -3.52 -2.83
N VAL A 192 3.86 -4.58 -2.11
CA VAL A 192 4.43 -5.94 -2.26
C VAL A 192 4.32 -6.51 -3.68
N ASN A 193 3.42 -5.98 -4.52
CA ASN A 193 3.24 -6.35 -5.94
C ASN A 193 4.55 -6.28 -6.74
N ALA A 194 5.44 -5.34 -6.41
CA ALA A 194 6.72 -5.16 -7.07
C ALA A 194 7.70 -6.32 -6.85
N GLY A 195 7.42 -7.21 -5.89
CA GLY A 195 8.13 -8.48 -5.72
C GLY A 195 8.03 -9.40 -6.93
N GLY A 196 7.04 -9.20 -7.81
CA GLY A 196 6.93 -9.85 -9.12
C GLY A 196 8.10 -9.54 -10.07
N LEU A 197 8.80 -8.44 -9.85
CA LEU A 197 10.08 -8.08 -10.49
C LEU A 197 11.29 -8.25 -9.56
N GLY A 198 11.19 -9.08 -8.53
CA GLY A 198 12.33 -9.42 -7.67
C GLY A 198 12.77 -8.32 -6.72
N MET A 199 11.88 -7.38 -6.35
CA MET A 199 12.12 -6.40 -5.29
C MET A 199 11.75 -6.94 -3.90
N ILE A 200 12.34 -6.36 -2.87
CA ILE A 200 11.76 -6.29 -1.52
C ILE A 200 10.95 -4.99 -1.47
N ALA A 201 9.63 -5.11 -1.55
CA ALA A 201 8.72 -3.96 -1.60
C ALA A 201 7.71 -4.06 -0.46
N ILE A 202 7.62 -3.04 0.39
CA ILE A 202 6.92 -3.13 1.66
C ILE A 202 5.93 -1.99 1.83
N GLY A 203 4.70 -2.34 2.23
CA GLY A 203 3.67 -1.37 2.59
C GLY A 203 3.93 -0.74 3.96
N VAL A 204 3.94 0.60 4.02
CA VAL A 204 4.25 1.39 5.23
C VAL A 204 3.20 2.48 5.48
N GLY A 205 3.30 3.16 6.61
CA GLY A 205 2.53 4.37 6.91
C GLY A 205 3.10 5.62 6.25
N GLY A 206 2.30 6.70 6.19
CA GLY A 206 2.73 7.98 5.65
C GLY A 206 3.94 8.58 6.37
N ALA A 207 4.08 8.34 7.68
CA ALA A 207 5.24 8.81 8.46
C ALA A 207 6.56 8.17 7.99
N ASP A 208 6.57 6.88 7.71
CA ASP A 208 7.77 6.19 7.21
C ASP A 208 8.17 6.71 5.83
N ALA A 209 7.18 6.92 4.95
CA ALA A 209 7.41 7.52 3.64
C ALA A 209 8.00 8.93 3.76
N CYS A 210 7.46 9.75 4.65
CA CYS A 210 7.95 11.09 4.95
C CYS A 210 9.42 11.07 5.42
N ASP A 211 9.75 10.19 6.36
CA ASP A 211 11.10 10.09 6.91
C ASP A 211 12.12 9.71 5.83
N VAL A 212 11.82 8.71 5.02
CA VAL A 212 12.71 8.28 3.92
C VAL A 212 12.85 9.39 2.87
N MET A 213 11.76 10.07 2.51
CA MET A 213 11.84 11.24 1.62
C MET A 213 12.68 12.37 2.22
N ALA A 214 12.65 12.53 3.55
CA ALA A 214 13.48 13.50 4.25
C ALA A 214 14.95 13.04 4.43
N GLY A 215 15.27 11.79 4.12
CA GLY A 215 16.62 11.21 4.20
C GLY A 215 16.96 10.60 5.56
N LEU A 216 15.94 10.23 6.34
CA LEU A 216 16.11 9.42 7.53
C LEU A 216 16.15 7.93 7.19
N PRO A 217 16.83 7.10 7.99
CA PRO A 217 16.75 5.65 7.82
C PRO A 217 15.34 5.13 8.05
N TRP A 218 15.06 3.99 7.42
CA TRP A 218 13.82 3.25 7.65
C TRP A 218 14.10 2.00 8.48
N GLU A 219 13.50 1.90 9.64
CA GLU A 219 13.70 0.79 10.57
C GLU A 219 12.73 -0.36 10.29
N LEU A 220 13.26 -1.56 10.11
CA LEU A 220 12.52 -2.80 9.99
C LEU A 220 13.03 -3.84 10.99
N LYS A 221 12.12 -4.58 11.59
CA LYS A 221 12.48 -5.78 12.35
C LYS A 221 12.97 -6.85 11.37
N TRP A 222 14.19 -7.39 11.56
CA TRP A 222 14.77 -8.39 10.66
C TRP A 222 13.82 -9.57 10.49
N PRO A 223 13.33 -9.83 9.26
CA PRO A 223 12.19 -10.71 9.06
C PRO A 223 12.57 -12.19 9.19
N LYS A 224 11.59 -13.01 9.54
CA LYS A 224 11.63 -14.43 9.27
C LYS A 224 11.53 -14.69 7.77
N LEU A 225 11.90 -15.89 7.32
CA LEU A 225 11.86 -16.27 5.92
C LEU A 225 11.00 -17.51 5.73
N ILE A 226 10.01 -17.42 4.84
CA ILE A 226 9.21 -18.56 4.40
C ILE A 226 9.57 -18.86 2.96
N GLY A 227 10.04 -20.07 2.67
CA GLY A 227 10.31 -20.55 1.33
C GLY A 227 9.09 -21.27 0.75
N ILE A 228 8.64 -20.87 -0.43
CA ILE A 228 7.59 -21.61 -1.17
C ILE A 228 8.19 -22.17 -2.45
N LYS A 229 8.35 -23.51 -2.47
CA LYS A 229 8.83 -24.24 -3.62
C LYS A 229 7.69 -24.58 -4.55
N LEU A 230 7.75 -24.12 -5.78
CA LEU A 230 6.79 -24.39 -6.82
C LEU A 230 7.38 -25.39 -7.82
N THR A 231 6.70 -26.52 -8.00
CA THR A 231 7.09 -27.56 -8.96
C THR A 231 6.08 -27.68 -10.08
N GLY A 232 6.45 -28.29 -11.21
CA GLY A 232 5.58 -28.46 -12.36
C GLY A 232 5.22 -27.13 -13.06
N LYS A 233 4.06 -27.11 -13.74
CA LYS A 233 3.58 -25.94 -14.50
C LYS A 233 2.07 -25.80 -14.37
N LEU A 234 1.58 -24.55 -14.38
CA LEU A 234 0.15 -24.24 -14.51
C LEU A 234 -0.36 -24.71 -15.89
N ASN A 235 -1.59 -25.16 -15.93
CA ASN A 235 -2.21 -25.62 -17.18
C ASN A 235 -3.72 -25.35 -17.21
N GLY A 236 -4.27 -25.25 -18.42
CA GLY A 236 -5.70 -25.15 -18.64
C GLY A 236 -6.34 -23.97 -17.90
N TRP A 237 -7.20 -24.29 -16.95
CA TRP A 237 -7.97 -23.32 -16.16
C TRP A 237 -7.22 -22.70 -14.97
N THR A 238 -6.04 -23.22 -14.62
CA THR A 238 -5.27 -22.67 -13.51
C THR A 238 -4.50 -21.43 -13.89
N ALA A 239 -4.40 -20.49 -12.96
CA ALA A 239 -3.74 -19.20 -13.11
C ALA A 239 -2.78 -18.96 -11.93
N PRO A 240 -1.82 -18.01 -12.02
CA PRO A 240 -1.00 -17.61 -10.89
C PRO A 240 -1.80 -17.22 -9.65
N LYS A 241 -3.00 -16.68 -9.84
CA LYS A 241 -3.94 -16.37 -8.75
C LYS A 241 -4.26 -17.60 -7.89
N ASP A 242 -4.43 -18.77 -8.50
CA ASP A 242 -4.78 -19.99 -7.75
C ASP A 242 -3.66 -20.46 -6.83
N VAL A 243 -2.40 -20.14 -7.18
CA VAL A 243 -1.25 -20.40 -6.31
C VAL A 243 -1.38 -19.64 -4.99
N ILE A 244 -1.59 -18.33 -5.05
CA ILE A 244 -1.69 -17.52 -3.83
C ILE A 244 -2.99 -17.77 -3.06
N LEU A 245 -4.09 -18.11 -3.74
CA LEU A 245 -5.32 -18.53 -3.08
C LEU A 245 -5.10 -19.82 -2.27
N LYS A 246 -4.36 -20.77 -2.84
CA LYS A 246 -3.94 -22.00 -2.13
C LYS A 246 -3.02 -21.69 -0.96
N VAL A 247 -2.02 -20.82 -1.15
CA VAL A 247 -1.10 -20.37 -0.08
C VAL A 247 -1.87 -19.69 1.05
N ALA A 248 -2.86 -18.84 0.73
CA ALA A 248 -3.71 -18.19 1.72
C ALA A 248 -4.50 -19.21 2.54
N GLY A 249 -4.97 -20.29 1.92
CA GLY A 249 -5.61 -21.39 2.63
C GLY A 249 -4.67 -22.18 3.56
N ILE A 250 -3.37 -22.21 3.25
CA ILE A 250 -2.35 -22.91 4.08
C ILE A 250 -1.87 -22.02 5.23
N LEU A 251 -1.46 -20.78 4.94
CA LEU A 251 -0.86 -19.86 5.91
C LEU A 251 -1.89 -19.08 6.72
N THR A 252 -3.13 -18.98 6.22
CA THR A 252 -4.18 -18.09 6.73
C THR A 252 -3.77 -16.61 6.70
N VAL A 253 -4.64 -15.72 7.17
CA VAL A 253 -4.39 -14.26 7.19
C VAL A 253 -3.28 -13.82 8.16
N LYS A 254 -2.68 -14.74 8.93
CA LYS A 254 -1.68 -14.43 9.96
C LYS A 254 -0.36 -15.18 9.81
N GLY A 255 -0.31 -16.23 9.00
CA GLY A 255 0.85 -17.14 8.95
C GLY A 255 2.13 -16.49 8.42
N GLY A 256 2.01 -15.44 7.58
CA GLY A 256 3.14 -14.69 7.07
C GLY A 256 3.61 -13.52 7.95
N THR A 257 2.99 -13.29 9.12
CA THR A 257 3.27 -12.12 9.95
C THR A 257 4.75 -12.03 10.36
N GLY A 258 5.39 -10.91 10.03
CA GLY A 258 6.81 -10.68 10.31
C GLY A 258 7.77 -11.50 9.46
N ALA A 259 7.29 -12.10 8.37
CA ALA A 259 8.10 -12.88 7.44
C ALA A 259 8.14 -12.26 6.04
N ILE A 260 9.22 -12.55 5.32
CA ILE A 260 9.31 -12.41 3.86
C ILE A 260 9.04 -13.79 3.25
N VAL A 261 8.20 -13.85 2.23
CA VAL A 261 7.92 -15.06 1.47
C VAL A 261 8.74 -15.06 0.19
N GLU A 262 9.63 -16.03 0.03
CA GLU A 262 10.48 -16.19 -1.15
C GLU A 262 10.01 -17.41 -1.97
N TYR A 263 9.60 -17.17 -3.21
CA TYR A 263 9.14 -18.21 -4.13
C TYR A 263 10.28 -18.69 -5.04
N PHE A 264 10.40 -19.99 -5.19
CA PHE A 264 11.46 -20.61 -6.00
C PHE A 264 11.02 -21.94 -6.61
N GLY A 265 11.91 -22.54 -7.40
CA GLY A 265 11.67 -23.81 -8.09
C GLY A 265 11.30 -23.63 -9.57
N GLU A 266 11.19 -24.72 -10.30
CA GLU A 266 10.89 -24.71 -11.73
C GLU A 266 9.54 -24.13 -12.07
N GLY A 267 8.54 -24.35 -11.20
CA GLY A 267 7.22 -23.77 -11.30
C GLY A 267 7.25 -22.24 -11.22
N ALA A 268 8.11 -21.67 -10.35
CA ALA A 268 8.29 -20.23 -10.24
C ALA A 268 8.88 -19.63 -11.52
N THR A 269 9.90 -20.26 -12.11
CA THR A 269 10.51 -19.77 -13.36
C THR A 269 9.63 -19.98 -14.60
N SER A 270 8.61 -20.83 -14.51
CA SER A 270 7.65 -21.06 -15.61
C SER A 270 6.57 -19.98 -15.70
N MET A 271 6.44 -19.09 -14.72
CA MET A 271 5.40 -18.05 -14.66
C MET A 271 5.86 -16.75 -15.33
N SER A 272 4.87 -16.00 -15.82
CA SER A 272 5.04 -14.62 -16.27
C SER A 272 5.42 -13.68 -15.13
N CYS A 273 6.00 -12.54 -15.47
CA CYS A 273 6.30 -11.47 -14.49
C CYS A 273 5.02 -10.95 -13.84
N THR A 274 3.95 -10.70 -14.60
CA THR A 274 2.65 -10.23 -14.11
C THR A 274 1.98 -11.26 -13.20
N GLY A 275 2.09 -12.55 -13.53
CA GLY A 275 1.62 -13.64 -12.68
C GLY A 275 2.37 -13.72 -11.34
N LYS A 276 3.70 -13.51 -11.32
CA LYS A 276 4.47 -13.37 -10.09
C LYS A 276 4.02 -12.13 -9.29
N GLY A 277 3.73 -11.02 -9.98
CA GLY A 277 3.15 -9.82 -9.37
C GLY A 277 1.83 -10.11 -8.65
N THR A 278 0.92 -10.86 -9.28
CA THR A 278 -0.34 -11.32 -8.69
C THR A 278 -0.11 -12.11 -7.39
N ILE A 279 0.84 -13.04 -7.39
CA ILE A 279 1.18 -13.85 -6.20
C ILE A 279 1.72 -12.95 -5.08
N CYS A 280 2.68 -12.08 -5.38
CA CYS A 280 3.25 -11.16 -4.40
C CYS A 280 2.20 -10.18 -3.86
N ASN A 281 1.31 -9.67 -4.73
CA ASN A 281 0.25 -8.74 -4.36
C ASN A 281 -0.61 -9.28 -3.21
N MET A 282 -1.10 -10.51 -3.32
CA MET A 282 -1.89 -11.13 -2.27
C MET A 282 -1.05 -11.67 -1.09
N GLY A 283 0.26 -11.56 -1.12
CA GLY A 283 1.12 -11.76 0.05
C GLY A 283 0.75 -10.84 1.22
N ALA A 284 0.18 -9.66 0.94
CA ALA A 284 -0.39 -8.79 1.97
C ALA A 284 -1.53 -9.45 2.75
N GLU A 285 -2.32 -10.30 2.12
CA GLU A 285 -3.50 -10.95 2.72
C GLU A 285 -3.17 -12.13 3.63
N ILE A 286 -1.97 -12.67 3.55
CA ILE A 286 -1.45 -13.67 4.49
C ILE A 286 -0.64 -13.03 5.64
N GLY A 287 -0.64 -11.70 5.73
CA GLY A 287 0.09 -10.93 6.74
C GLY A 287 1.60 -10.87 6.52
N ALA A 288 2.12 -11.27 5.37
CA ALA A 288 3.54 -11.21 5.07
C ALA A 288 4.04 -9.76 5.01
N THR A 289 5.26 -9.54 5.48
CA THR A 289 5.96 -8.26 5.35
C THR A 289 6.13 -7.91 3.87
N THR A 290 6.53 -8.89 3.06
CA THR A 290 6.57 -8.84 1.60
C THR A 290 6.70 -10.24 1.01
N SER A 291 6.64 -10.33 -0.33
CA SER A 291 6.89 -11.54 -1.10
C SER A 291 7.81 -11.21 -2.26
N THR A 292 8.64 -12.15 -2.71
CA THR A 292 9.58 -11.92 -3.81
C THR A 292 9.87 -13.20 -4.59
N PHE A 293 10.35 -13.01 -5.83
CA PHE A 293 10.85 -14.06 -6.73
C PHE A 293 12.28 -13.74 -7.15
N GLY A 294 13.09 -14.76 -7.41
CA GLY A 294 14.40 -14.58 -8.03
C GLY A 294 14.27 -14.09 -9.48
N TYR A 295 15.23 -13.27 -9.91
CA TYR A 295 15.31 -12.77 -11.29
C TYR A 295 15.41 -13.90 -12.31
N ASP A 296 14.63 -13.80 -13.39
CA ASP A 296 14.62 -14.78 -14.46
C ASP A 296 14.24 -14.17 -15.83
N ALA A 297 14.20 -15.03 -16.84
CA ALA A 297 13.92 -14.63 -18.23
C ALA A 297 12.53 -13.97 -18.41
N SER A 298 11.53 -14.31 -17.60
CA SER A 298 10.22 -13.66 -17.70
C SER A 298 10.27 -12.20 -17.27
N MET A 299 11.03 -11.90 -16.24
CA MET A 299 11.28 -10.54 -15.76
C MET A 299 12.07 -9.72 -16.79
N SER A 300 13.11 -10.32 -17.41
CA SER A 300 13.86 -9.68 -18.49
C SER A 300 12.98 -9.33 -19.70
N ARG A 301 12.09 -10.26 -20.12
CA ARG A 301 11.13 -9.99 -21.19
C ARG A 301 10.15 -8.87 -20.84
N TYR A 302 9.64 -8.86 -19.62
CA TYR A 302 8.71 -7.82 -19.16
C TYR A 302 9.38 -6.44 -19.12
N LEU A 303 10.59 -6.35 -18.57
CA LEU A 303 11.39 -5.10 -18.58
C LEU A 303 11.61 -4.61 -20.02
N SER A 304 12.00 -5.49 -20.92
CA SER A 304 12.21 -5.12 -22.33
C SER A 304 10.92 -4.66 -23.01
N SER A 305 9.80 -5.33 -22.77
CA SER A 305 8.50 -5.01 -23.34
C SER A 305 7.93 -3.68 -22.82
N THR A 306 8.26 -3.30 -21.58
CA THR A 306 7.86 -2.03 -20.96
C THR A 306 8.87 -0.90 -21.19
N GLY A 307 9.74 -1.01 -22.22
CA GLY A 307 10.68 0.05 -22.61
C GLY A 307 11.94 0.15 -21.75
N ARG A 308 12.23 -0.86 -20.91
CA ARG A 308 13.36 -0.89 -19.96
C ARG A 308 14.40 -1.97 -20.33
N ALA A 309 14.68 -2.11 -21.63
CA ALA A 309 15.65 -3.10 -22.12
C ALA A 309 17.09 -2.84 -21.63
N ASP A 310 17.43 -1.57 -21.40
CA ASP A 310 18.69 -1.15 -20.78
C ASP A 310 18.82 -1.67 -19.35
N LEU A 311 17.75 -1.64 -18.58
CA LEU A 311 17.69 -2.21 -17.24
C LEU A 311 17.73 -3.73 -17.25
N ALA A 312 17.05 -4.39 -18.19
CA ALA A 312 17.14 -5.85 -18.35
C ALA A 312 18.59 -6.29 -18.62
N ALA A 313 19.25 -5.63 -19.57
CA ALA A 313 20.66 -5.93 -19.88
C ALA A 313 21.59 -5.68 -18.67
N LEU A 314 21.31 -4.64 -17.88
CA LEU A 314 22.07 -4.36 -16.67
C LEU A 314 21.84 -5.43 -15.58
N ALA A 315 20.60 -5.87 -15.36
CA ALA A 315 20.26 -6.93 -14.41
C ALA A 315 20.93 -8.27 -14.78
N ASP A 316 21.00 -8.59 -16.07
CA ASP A 316 21.69 -9.80 -16.56
C ASP A 316 23.18 -9.84 -16.13
N THR A 317 23.85 -8.69 -16.01
CA THR A 317 25.26 -8.63 -15.58
C THR A 317 25.48 -9.01 -14.11
N VAL A 318 24.43 -8.92 -13.28
CA VAL A 318 24.46 -9.20 -11.83
C VAL A 318 23.48 -10.29 -11.42
N ALA A 319 22.95 -11.06 -12.37
CA ALA A 319 21.89 -12.05 -12.16
C ALA A 319 22.16 -13.01 -10.99
N ALA A 320 23.43 -13.42 -10.77
CA ALA A 320 23.82 -14.29 -9.65
C ALA A 320 23.56 -13.66 -8.26
N HIS A 321 23.44 -12.33 -8.18
CA HIS A 321 23.12 -11.61 -6.95
C HIS A 321 21.63 -11.32 -6.81
N LEU A 322 20.86 -11.52 -7.88
CA LEU A 322 19.42 -11.29 -7.97
C LEU A 322 18.59 -12.59 -7.79
N THR A 323 19.23 -13.66 -7.35
CA THR A 323 18.65 -14.95 -6.96
C THR A 323 19.32 -15.43 -5.68
N ALA A 324 18.73 -16.40 -4.98
CA ALA A 324 19.43 -17.06 -3.88
C ALA A 324 20.66 -17.84 -4.38
N ASP A 325 21.56 -18.20 -3.47
CA ASP A 325 22.63 -19.13 -3.76
C ASP A 325 22.05 -20.52 -4.09
N ALA A 326 22.66 -21.26 -4.99
CA ALA A 326 22.13 -22.54 -5.47
C ALA A 326 21.92 -23.57 -4.32
N GLU A 327 22.78 -23.54 -3.32
CA GLU A 327 22.73 -24.40 -2.16
C GLU A 327 21.48 -24.14 -1.29
N VAL A 328 20.96 -22.90 -1.31
CA VAL A 328 19.73 -22.54 -0.59
C VAL A 328 18.54 -23.31 -1.18
N TYR A 329 18.42 -23.32 -2.50
CA TYR A 329 17.33 -24.01 -3.18
C TYR A 329 17.49 -25.54 -3.21
N ALA A 330 18.74 -26.02 -3.10
CA ALA A 330 19.03 -27.45 -2.98
C ALA A 330 18.70 -28.04 -1.60
N SER A 331 18.70 -27.23 -0.53
CA SER A 331 18.42 -27.65 0.84
C SER A 331 17.67 -26.54 1.58
N PRO A 332 16.45 -26.16 1.15
CA PRO A 332 15.76 -24.97 1.64
C PRO A 332 15.45 -25.00 3.14
N GLU A 333 15.25 -26.18 3.72
CA GLU A 333 14.96 -26.36 5.16
C GLU A 333 16.11 -25.88 6.08
N LYS A 334 17.30 -25.68 5.54
CA LYS A 334 18.44 -25.15 6.29
C LYS A 334 18.46 -23.63 6.36
N TYR A 335 17.75 -22.96 5.46
CA TYR A 335 17.90 -21.51 5.25
C TYR A 335 16.60 -20.75 5.48
N PHE A 336 15.44 -21.39 5.33
CA PHE A 336 14.12 -20.83 5.61
C PHE A 336 13.62 -21.31 6.96
N ASP A 337 12.86 -20.46 7.65
CA ASP A 337 12.21 -20.80 8.92
C ASP A 337 11.02 -21.75 8.71
N GLN A 338 10.43 -21.73 7.50
CA GLN A 338 9.37 -22.65 7.06
C GLN A 338 9.50 -22.88 5.56
N VAL A 339 9.24 -24.09 5.10
CA VAL A 339 9.18 -24.45 3.68
C VAL A 339 7.81 -25.03 3.36
N ILE A 340 7.21 -24.59 2.26
CA ILE A 340 5.97 -25.11 1.70
C ILE A 340 6.22 -25.52 0.26
N GLU A 341 5.76 -26.70 -0.15
CA GLU A 341 5.85 -27.18 -1.53
C GLU A 341 4.45 -27.23 -2.17
N ILE A 342 4.32 -26.74 -3.40
CA ILE A 342 3.09 -26.76 -4.19
C ILE A 342 3.42 -27.29 -5.58
N ASP A 343 2.78 -28.39 -5.96
CA ASP A 343 2.81 -28.93 -7.30
C ASP A 343 1.74 -28.25 -8.17
N LEU A 344 2.18 -27.42 -9.13
CA LEU A 344 1.32 -26.67 -10.04
C LEU A 344 0.59 -27.58 -11.03
N THR A 345 1.10 -28.79 -11.27
CA THR A 345 0.50 -29.74 -12.21
C THR A 345 -0.83 -30.28 -11.68
N THR A 346 -0.93 -30.40 -10.36
CA THR A 346 -2.11 -30.93 -9.65
C THR A 346 -3.00 -29.82 -9.08
N LEU A 347 -2.59 -28.56 -9.18
CA LEU A 347 -3.37 -27.42 -8.72
C LEU A 347 -4.62 -27.27 -9.58
N GLU A 348 -5.77 -27.06 -8.97
CA GLU A 348 -7.02 -26.71 -9.62
C GLU A 348 -7.43 -25.27 -9.26
N PRO A 349 -8.31 -24.61 -10.06
CA PRO A 349 -8.81 -23.29 -9.73
C PRO A 349 -9.46 -23.23 -8.33
N HIS A 350 -9.25 -22.14 -7.61
CA HIS A 350 -9.77 -21.91 -6.28
C HIS A 350 -10.68 -20.68 -6.22
N LEU A 351 -11.67 -20.74 -5.35
CA LEU A 351 -12.42 -19.57 -4.88
C LEU A 351 -12.25 -19.45 -3.38
N ASN A 352 -11.77 -18.28 -2.94
CA ASN A 352 -11.60 -17.99 -1.53
C ASN A 352 -12.71 -17.07 -1.02
N GLY A 353 -13.33 -17.46 0.08
CA GLY A 353 -14.43 -16.71 0.68
C GLY A 353 -15.63 -17.58 1.08
N PRO A 354 -16.71 -16.93 1.54
CA PRO A 354 -16.90 -15.49 1.64
C PRO A 354 -16.27 -14.87 2.89
N PHE A 355 -16.22 -13.54 2.96
CA PHE A 355 -15.86 -12.70 4.11
C PHE A 355 -14.41 -12.78 4.61
N THR A 356 -13.60 -13.67 4.08
CA THR A 356 -12.16 -13.80 4.39
C THR A 356 -11.41 -14.34 3.16
N PRO A 357 -10.18 -13.86 2.88
CA PRO A 357 -9.42 -14.31 1.71
C PRO A 357 -8.70 -15.67 1.92
N ASP A 358 -8.75 -16.25 3.12
CA ASP A 358 -8.07 -17.50 3.45
C ASP A 358 -9.00 -18.73 3.51
N LEU A 359 -10.30 -18.56 3.35
CA LEU A 359 -11.22 -19.69 3.20
C LEU A 359 -11.15 -20.23 1.77
N ALA A 360 -10.13 -21.03 1.50
CA ALA A 360 -9.82 -21.55 0.18
C ALA A 360 -10.64 -22.79 -0.16
N THR A 361 -11.41 -22.73 -1.25
CA THR A 361 -12.23 -23.84 -1.74
C THR A 361 -11.83 -24.17 -3.18
N PRO A 362 -11.35 -25.39 -3.48
CA PRO A 362 -11.15 -25.85 -4.85
C PRO A 362 -12.47 -25.83 -5.62
N ILE A 363 -12.44 -25.47 -6.92
CA ILE A 363 -13.66 -25.35 -7.72
C ILE A 363 -14.47 -26.67 -7.78
N SER A 364 -13.79 -27.81 -7.77
CA SER A 364 -14.43 -29.14 -7.75
C SER A 364 -15.29 -29.38 -6.49
N LYS A 365 -15.06 -28.60 -5.41
CA LYS A 365 -15.77 -28.71 -4.13
C LYS A 365 -16.77 -27.58 -3.89
N MET A 366 -16.75 -26.53 -4.70
CA MET A 366 -17.54 -25.32 -4.44
C MET A 366 -19.03 -25.59 -4.35
N LYS A 367 -19.59 -26.44 -5.22
CA LYS A 367 -21.01 -26.81 -5.21
C LYS A 367 -21.43 -27.45 -3.89
N GLU A 368 -20.61 -28.39 -3.38
CA GLU A 368 -20.85 -29.09 -2.11
C GLU A 368 -20.74 -28.13 -0.93
N VAL A 369 -19.68 -27.33 -0.90
CA VAL A 369 -19.41 -26.39 0.20
C VAL A 369 -20.47 -25.27 0.23
N ALA A 370 -20.89 -24.73 -0.90
CA ALA A 370 -21.92 -23.71 -0.97
C ALA A 370 -23.26 -24.23 -0.44
N ALA A 371 -23.65 -25.45 -0.83
CA ALA A 371 -24.87 -26.09 -0.36
C ALA A 371 -24.84 -26.37 1.15
N ALA A 372 -23.71 -26.88 1.67
CA ALA A 372 -23.54 -27.17 3.10
C ALA A 372 -23.63 -25.92 3.99
N ASN A 373 -23.19 -24.75 3.46
CA ASN A 373 -23.19 -23.48 4.20
C ASN A 373 -24.42 -22.60 3.86
N GLY A 374 -25.30 -23.00 2.96
CA GLY A 374 -26.47 -22.22 2.55
C GLY A 374 -26.11 -20.90 1.89
N TRP A 375 -25.00 -20.84 1.13
CA TRP A 375 -24.59 -19.65 0.43
C TRP A 375 -25.48 -19.40 -0.81
N PRO A 376 -25.84 -18.14 -1.11
CA PRO A 376 -26.54 -17.82 -2.34
C PRO A 376 -25.65 -18.17 -3.54
N THR A 377 -26.13 -19.03 -4.46
CA THR A 377 -25.31 -19.45 -5.62
C THR A 377 -25.51 -18.57 -6.84
N LYS A 378 -26.63 -17.85 -6.95
CA LYS A 378 -26.84 -16.89 -8.04
C LYS A 378 -25.80 -15.78 -7.97
N ILE A 379 -25.00 -15.62 -9.00
CA ILE A 379 -24.02 -14.53 -9.12
C ILE A 379 -24.69 -13.31 -9.71
N GLU A 380 -24.62 -12.19 -9.00
CA GLU A 380 -25.16 -10.92 -9.49
C GLU A 380 -24.12 -10.14 -10.32
N VAL A 381 -22.85 -10.16 -9.88
CA VAL A 381 -21.76 -9.40 -10.53
C VAL A 381 -20.47 -10.20 -10.56
N GLY A 382 -19.79 -10.17 -11.70
CA GLY A 382 -18.41 -10.55 -11.88
C GLY A 382 -17.54 -9.31 -12.12
N LEU A 383 -16.44 -9.16 -11.35
CA LEU A 383 -15.49 -8.03 -11.49
C LEU A 383 -14.08 -8.54 -11.70
N ILE A 384 -13.43 -8.09 -12.78
CA ILE A 384 -11.99 -8.33 -12.97
C ILE A 384 -11.23 -7.01 -12.94
N GLY A 385 -9.99 -7.05 -12.43
CA GLY A 385 -9.14 -5.87 -12.29
C GLY A 385 -8.50 -5.76 -10.92
N SER A 386 -8.45 -4.54 -10.38
CA SER A 386 -7.63 -4.15 -9.22
C SER A 386 -6.13 -4.28 -9.52
N CYS A 387 -5.27 -3.85 -8.60
CA CYS A 387 -3.83 -4.05 -8.77
C CYS A 387 -3.40 -5.51 -8.89
N THR A 388 -4.25 -6.45 -8.47
CA THR A 388 -3.93 -7.88 -8.43
C THR A 388 -4.02 -8.52 -9.82
N ASN A 389 -5.10 -8.22 -10.57
CA ASN A 389 -5.38 -8.87 -11.86
C ASN A 389 -5.95 -7.87 -12.88
N SER A 390 -5.14 -6.93 -13.30
CA SER A 390 -5.48 -5.91 -14.29
C SER A 390 -4.40 -5.74 -15.37
N SER A 391 -3.48 -6.70 -15.46
CA SER A 391 -2.43 -6.73 -16.48
C SER A 391 -2.99 -7.04 -17.86
N TYR A 392 -2.17 -6.82 -18.89
CA TYR A 392 -2.51 -7.25 -20.27
C TYR A 392 -2.79 -8.76 -20.34
N GLU A 393 -1.98 -9.58 -19.65
CA GLU A 393 -2.15 -11.03 -19.60
C GLU A 393 -3.50 -11.42 -18.98
N ASP A 394 -3.87 -10.85 -17.82
CA ASP A 394 -5.14 -11.12 -17.16
C ASP A 394 -6.34 -10.84 -18.09
N ILE A 395 -6.30 -9.67 -18.75
CA ILE A 395 -7.37 -9.24 -19.65
C ILE A 395 -7.38 -10.05 -20.94
N SER A 396 -6.21 -10.43 -21.48
CA SER A 396 -6.07 -11.29 -22.65
C SER A 396 -6.72 -12.66 -22.43
N ARG A 397 -6.49 -13.26 -21.26
CA ARG A 397 -7.09 -14.55 -20.89
C ARG A 397 -8.61 -14.43 -20.67
N ALA A 398 -9.06 -13.37 -20.00
CA ALA A 398 -10.49 -13.13 -19.81
C ALA A 398 -11.22 -12.87 -21.15
N VAL A 399 -10.63 -12.13 -22.08
CA VAL A 399 -11.24 -11.87 -23.39
C VAL A 399 -11.39 -13.14 -24.25
N SER A 400 -10.51 -14.14 -24.07
CA SER A 400 -10.65 -15.42 -24.75
C SER A 400 -11.94 -16.16 -24.39
N LEU A 401 -12.37 -16.03 -23.13
CA LEU A 401 -13.67 -16.55 -22.67
C LEU A 401 -14.83 -15.67 -23.13
N ALA A 402 -14.65 -14.35 -23.10
CA ALA A 402 -15.66 -13.42 -23.61
C ALA A 402 -15.98 -13.64 -25.10
N LYS A 403 -15.01 -14.00 -25.94
CA LYS A 403 -15.22 -14.40 -27.34
C LYS A 403 -16.10 -15.63 -27.44
N GLN A 404 -15.90 -16.63 -26.59
CA GLN A 404 -16.69 -17.85 -26.59
C GLN A 404 -18.18 -17.61 -26.29
N VAL A 405 -18.52 -16.52 -25.57
CA VAL A 405 -19.94 -16.16 -25.35
C VAL A 405 -20.67 -15.98 -26.68
N SER A 406 -20.11 -15.19 -27.59
CA SER A 406 -20.70 -14.98 -28.93
C SER A 406 -20.54 -16.20 -29.82
N GLU A 407 -19.39 -16.85 -29.82
CA GLU A 407 -19.08 -18.00 -30.72
C GLU A 407 -19.94 -19.21 -30.40
N LYS A 408 -20.28 -19.43 -29.14
CA LYS A 408 -21.07 -20.61 -28.69
C LYS A 408 -22.56 -20.29 -28.47
N GLY A 409 -23.01 -19.06 -28.79
CA GLY A 409 -24.42 -18.65 -28.59
C GLY A 409 -24.81 -18.58 -27.10
N LEU A 410 -23.88 -18.17 -26.26
CA LEU A 410 -24.12 -17.97 -24.82
C LEU A 410 -24.49 -16.51 -24.55
N THR A 411 -24.96 -16.23 -23.33
CA THR A 411 -25.22 -14.88 -22.82
C THR A 411 -24.66 -14.77 -21.43
N MET A 412 -24.16 -13.57 -21.08
CA MET A 412 -23.78 -13.28 -19.69
C MET A 412 -25.01 -13.40 -18.78
N LYS A 413 -24.87 -14.09 -17.67
CA LYS A 413 -25.95 -14.27 -16.67
C LYS A 413 -25.78 -13.33 -15.48
N ALA A 414 -24.60 -12.78 -15.27
CA ALA A 414 -24.31 -11.78 -14.28
C ALA A 414 -23.84 -10.47 -14.93
N GLU A 415 -23.97 -9.34 -14.25
CA GLU A 415 -23.28 -8.11 -14.66
C GLU A 415 -21.77 -8.37 -14.69
N TYR A 416 -21.08 -7.77 -15.65
CA TYR A 416 -19.65 -7.99 -15.80
C TYR A 416 -18.91 -6.67 -15.92
N MET A 417 -17.85 -6.50 -15.13
CA MET A 417 -17.11 -5.25 -15.00
C MET A 417 -15.62 -5.49 -15.09
N ILE A 418 -14.92 -4.57 -15.76
CA ILE A 418 -13.47 -4.65 -15.99
C ILE A 418 -12.81 -3.34 -15.56
N THR A 419 -11.65 -3.45 -14.93
CA THR A 419 -10.79 -2.30 -14.62
C THR A 419 -9.41 -2.54 -15.20
N PRO A 420 -8.99 -1.85 -16.27
CA PRO A 420 -7.61 -1.91 -16.76
C PRO A 420 -6.64 -1.35 -15.71
N GLY A 421 -5.42 -1.89 -15.68
CA GLY A 421 -4.45 -1.52 -14.64
C GLY A 421 -3.81 -0.15 -14.82
N SER A 422 -3.68 0.30 -16.05
CA SER A 422 -3.05 1.57 -16.41
C SER A 422 -3.52 2.07 -17.78
N GLU A 423 -3.21 3.31 -18.10
CA GLU A 423 -3.42 3.85 -19.46
C GLU A 423 -2.63 3.04 -20.49
N GLN A 424 -1.43 2.57 -20.15
CA GLN A 424 -0.67 1.69 -21.04
C GLN A 424 -1.43 0.39 -21.37
N VAL A 425 -2.00 -0.25 -20.36
CA VAL A 425 -2.83 -1.44 -20.57
C VAL A 425 -4.10 -1.08 -21.35
N ARG A 426 -4.80 0.01 -20.97
CA ARG A 426 -6.04 0.43 -21.61
C ARG A 426 -5.86 0.71 -23.11
N TYR A 427 -4.87 1.52 -23.50
CA TYR A 427 -4.58 1.80 -24.91
C TYR A 427 -4.20 0.53 -25.68
N THR A 428 -3.47 -0.37 -25.03
CA THR A 428 -3.04 -1.63 -25.66
C THR A 428 -4.22 -2.55 -25.92
N ILE A 429 -5.10 -2.78 -24.94
CA ILE A 429 -6.28 -3.65 -25.10
C ILE A 429 -7.34 -3.03 -26.04
N GLU A 430 -7.42 -1.71 -26.11
CA GLU A 430 -8.26 -1.00 -27.07
C GLU A 430 -7.73 -1.21 -28.49
N ARG A 431 -6.45 -0.97 -28.74
CA ARG A 431 -5.79 -1.22 -30.03
C ARG A 431 -5.96 -2.67 -30.50
N ASP A 432 -5.88 -3.63 -29.57
CA ASP A 432 -5.96 -5.06 -29.89
C ASP A 432 -7.43 -5.57 -29.97
N GLY A 433 -8.42 -4.65 -29.85
CA GLY A 433 -9.84 -4.92 -30.03
C GLY A 433 -10.49 -5.67 -28.86
N PHE A 434 -9.85 -5.74 -27.69
CA PHE A 434 -10.42 -6.46 -26.54
C PHE A 434 -11.62 -5.73 -25.96
N LEU A 435 -11.60 -4.38 -25.91
CA LEU A 435 -12.74 -3.59 -25.43
C LEU A 435 -14.00 -3.80 -26.29
N ASP A 436 -13.85 -3.98 -27.61
CA ASP A 436 -14.98 -4.27 -28.49
C ASP A 436 -15.63 -5.63 -28.17
N VAL A 437 -14.80 -6.64 -27.84
CA VAL A 437 -15.29 -7.97 -27.42
C VAL A 437 -16.08 -7.86 -26.12
N PHE A 438 -15.55 -7.17 -25.13
CA PHE A 438 -16.22 -6.96 -23.84
C PHE A 438 -17.51 -6.14 -23.99
N SER A 439 -17.49 -5.11 -24.81
CA SER A 439 -18.70 -4.32 -25.11
C SER A 439 -19.83 -5.17 -25.72
N LYS A 440 -19.50 -6.10 -26.64
CA LYS A 440 -20.49 -7.01 -27.27
C LYS A 440 -21.19 -7.91 -26.26
N ILE A 441 -20.55 -8.27 -25.17
CA ILE A 441 -21.16 -9.08 -24.10
C ILE A 441 -21.78 -8.23 -22.98
N GLY A 442 -21.82 -6.90 -23.14
CA GLY A 442 -22.42 -5.97 -22.17
C GLY A 442 -21.56 -5.65 -20.95
N ALA A 443 -20.24 -5.88 -21.03
CA ALA A 443 -19.34 -5.52 -19.94
C ALA A 443 -19.18 -4.01 -19.80
N LYS A 444 -19.05 -3.53 -18.55
CA LYS A 444 -18.74 -2.12 -18.21
C LYS A 444 -17.25 -1.99 -17.95
N VAL A 445 -16.66 -0.88 -18.41
CA VAL A 445 -15.25 -0.56 -18.18
C VAL A 445 -15.17 0.60 -17.18
N PHE A 446 -14.55 0.36 -16.02
CA PHE A 446 -14.30 1.38 -15.01
C PHE A 446 -12.97 2.12 -15.23
N ALA A 447 -12.80 3.24 -14.54
CA ALA A 447 -11.55 3.99 -14.54
C ALA A 447 -10.40 3.14 -13.98
N ASN A 448 -9.19 3.42 -14.44
CA ASN A 448 -7.95 2.76 -13.98
C ASN A 448 -7.64 3.18 -12.53
N ALA A 449 -8.37 2.62 -11.59
CA ALA A 449 -8.36 3.01 -10.18
C ALA A 449 -8.69 1.82 -9.27
N CYS A 450 -8.45 1.97 -7.98
CA CYS A 450 -8.75 0.93 -6.99
C CYS A 450 -10.26 0.71 -6.80
N GLY A 451 -11.08 1.74 -6.93
CA GLY A 451 -12.55 1.69 -6.95
C GLY A 451 -13.19 0.63 -6.05
N PRO A 452 -13.84 -0.40 -6.62
CA PRO A 452 -14.53 -1.42 -5.84
C PRO A 452 -13.64 -2.18 -4.85
N CYS A 453 -12.35 -2.34 -5.17
CA CYS A 453 -11.41 -3.08 -4.31
C CYS A 453 -11.22 -2.43 -2.92
N ILE A 454 -11.37 -1.11 -2.83
CA ILE A 454 -11.22 -0.34 -1.59
C ILE A 454 -12.55 0.15 -1.00
N GLY A 455 -13.68 -0.32 -1.53
CA GLY A 455 -15.01 0.10 -1.07
C GLY A 455 -15.50 1.42 -1.65
N MET A 456 -14.85 1.91 -2.70
CA MET A 456 -15.27 3.08 -3.48
C MET A 456 -16.12 2.64 -4.68
N TRP A 457 -17.18 1.87 -4.41
CA TRP A 457 -18.13 1.38 -5.41
C TRP A 457 -19.57 1.72 -5.01
N GLU A 458 -20.19 2.54 -5.81
CA GLU A 458 -21.61 2.83 -5.70
C GLU A 458 -22.41 1.86 -6.61
N ARG A 459 -22.64 0.64 -6.12
CA ARG A 459 -23.38 -0.36 -6.86
C ARG A 459 -24.83 0.07 -7.06
N VAL A 460 -25.21 0.28 -8.31
CA VAL A 460 -26.58 0.71 -8.68
C VAL A 460 -27.51 -0.51 -8.68
N GLY A 461 -28.73 -0.35 -8.13
CA GLY A 461 -29.78 -1.37 -8.15
C GLY A 461 -29.66 -2.46 -7.09
N ALA A 462 -28.64 -2.45 -6.22
CA ALA A 462 -28.54 -3.39 -5.12
C ALA A 462 -29.28 -2.84 -3.88
N GLU A 463 -30.19 -3.63 -3.31
CA GLU A 463 -30.81 -3.28 -2.02
C GLU A 463 -29.84 -3.48 -0.87
N LYS A 464 -29.68 -2.45 -0.04
CA LYS A 464 -28.84 -2.53 1.17
C LYS A 464 -29.47 -3.57 2.12
N LYS A 465 -28.68 -4.58 2.51
CA LYS A 465 -28.99 -5.71 3.37
C LYS A 465 -29.53 -6.98 2.68
N GLU A 466 -29.74 -6.98 1.38
CA GLU A 466 -30.08 -8.18 0.66
C GLU A 466 -28.89 -9.15 0.60
N LYS A 467 -29.14 -10.45 0.80
CA LYS A 467 -28.14 -11.49 0.58
C LYS A 467 -27.93 -11.68 -0.92
N ASN A 468 -26.70 -11.49 -1.38
CA ASN A 468 -26.33 -11.67 -2.76
C ASN A 468 -24.89 -12.19 -2.89
N THR A 469 -24.53 -12.74 -4.04
CA THR A 469 -23.18 -13.23 -4.32
C THR A 469 -22.54 -12.43 -5.45
N ILE A 470 -21.29 -12.04 -5.23
CA ILE A 470 -20.40 -11.49 -6.26
C ILE A 470 -19.11 -12.30 -6.34
N VAL A 471 -18.52 -12.36 -7.51
CA VAL A 471 -17.20 -12.95 -7.73
C VAL A 471 -16.26 -11.90 -8.29
N HIS A 472 -15.02 -11.87 -7.82
CA HIS A 472 -14.06 -10.88 -8.29
C HIS A 472 -12.61 -11.38 -8.24
N SER A 473 -11.74 -10.78 -9.04
CA SER A 473 -10.31 -11.09 -9.07
C SER A 473 -9.47 -10.20 -8.14
N PHE A 474 -10.10 -9.41 -7.28
CA PHE A 474 -9.40 -8.52 -6.34
C PHE A 474 -8.66 -9.32 -5.26
N ASN A 475 -8.17 -8.62 -4.24
CA ASN A 475 -7.38 -9.23 -3.18
C ASN A 475 -8.15 -9.43 -1.87
N ARG A 476 -9.20 -8.65 -1.58
CA ARG A 476 -9.94 -8.63 -0.31
C ARG A 476 -11.44 -8.82 -0.51
N ASN A 477 -12.06 -9.58 0.39
CA ASN A 477 -13.50 -9.87 0.37
C ASN A 477 -14.16 -9.78 1.75
N PHE A 478 -13.60 -8.97 2.67
CA PHE A 478 -14.20 -8.74 3.98
C PHE A 478 -15.61 -8.17 3.86
N ALA A 479 -16.44 -8.40 4.87
CA ALA A 479 -17.80 -7.85 4.93
C ALA A 479 -17.80 -6.33 4.69
N LYS A 480 -18.72 -5.84 3.88
CA LYS A 480 -18.86 -4.43 3.44
C LYS A 480 -17.71 -3.91 2.55
N ARG A 481 -16.68 -4.71 2.25
CA ARG A 481 -15.50 -4.21 1.56
C ARG A 481 -15.78 -3.78 0.12
N ALA A 482 -16.61 -4.50 -0.62
CA ALA A 482 -16.87 -4.22 -2.02
C ALA A 482 -17.88 -3.06 -2.22
N ASP A 483 -19.12 -3.24 -1.74
CA ASP A 483 -20.28 -2.40 -2.01
C ASP A 483 -20.94 -1.80 -0.75
N GLY A 484 -20.30 -1.94 0.40
CA GLY A 484 -20.84 -1.45 1.68
C GLY A 484 -21.97 -2.30 2.29
N ASN A 485 -22.48 -3.33 1.58
CA ASN A 485 -23.48 -4.25 2.07
C ASN A 485 -22.85 -5.38 2.92
N PRO A 486 -23.23 -5.55 4.20
CA PRO A 486 -22.68 -6.62 5.04
C PRO A 486 -23.09 -8.04 4.60
N ASN A 487 -24.12 -8.15 3.77
CA ASN A 487 -24.70 -9.42 3.30
C ASN A 487 -24.29 -9.76 1.85
N THR A 488 -23.34 -9.05 1.28
CA THR A 488 -22.70 -9.42 0.01
C THR A 488 -21.66 -10.51 0.26
N TYR A 489 -21.94 -11.70 -0.25
CA TYR A 489 -21.04 -12.86 -0.25
C TYR A 489 -20.05 -12.68 -1.38
N ALA A 490 -18.89 -12.14 -1.08
CA ALA A 490 -17.85 -11.87 -2.06
C ALA A 490 -16.81 -13.00 -2.07
N PHE A 491 -16.53 -13.54 -3.26
CA PHE A 491 -15.55 -14.60 -3.49
C PHE A 491 -14.43 -14.10 -4.38
N VAL A 492 -13.20 -14.49 -4.03
CA VAL A 492 -11.98 -14.15 -4.74
C VAL A 492 -11.55 -15.31 -5.62
N GLY A 493 -11.38 -15.09 -6.92
CA GLY A 493 -10.90 -16.07 -7.88
C GLY A 493 -9.96 -15.46 -8.91
N SER A 494 -9.46 -16.29 -9.83
CA SER A 494 -8.71 -15.80 -11.01
C SER A 494 -9.63 -15.06 -11.97
N PRO A 495 -9.13 -14.13 -12.81
CA PRO A 495 -9.93 -13.44 -13.82
C PRO A 495 -10.70 -14.40 -14.72
N GLU A 496 -10.08 -15.49 -15.11
CA GLU A 496 -10.66 -16.53 -15.96
C GLU A 496 -11.82 -17.22 -15.27
N LEU A 497 -11.62 -17.63 -14.01
CA LEU A 497 -12.68 -18.29 -13.25
C LEU A 497 -13.85 -17.34 -12.99
N VAL A 498 -13.57 -16.08 -12.62
CA VAL A 498 -14.57 -15.02 -12.45
C VAL A 498 -15.38 -14.81 -13.72
N THR A 499 -14.72 -14.79 -14.88
CA THR A 499 -15.39 -14.65 -16.18
C THR A 499 -16.30 -15.84 -16.48
N ALA A 500 -15.81 -17.07 -16.29
CA ALA A 500 -16.60 -18.29 -16.50
C ALA A 500 -17.83 -18.34 -15.59
N LEU A 501 -17.66 -18.00 -14.31
CA LEU A 501 -18.76 -17.96 -13.35
C LEU A 501 -19.77 -16.85 -13.65
N ALA A 502 -19.34 -15.70 -14.17
CA ALA A 502 -20.24 -14.63 -14.61
C ALA A 502 -21.05 -15.03 -15.87
N ILE A 503 -20.43 -15.78 -16.79
CA ILE A 503 -21.14 -16.38 -17.93
C ILE A 503 -22.21 -17.36 -17.44
N ALA A 504 -21.86 -18.24 -16.50
CA ALA A 504 -22.77 -19.25 -15.95
C ALA A 504 -23.87 -18.64 -15.04
N GLY A 505 -23.56 -17.55 -14.33
CA GLY A 505 -24.45 -16.93 -13.33
C GLY A 505 -24.61 -17.76 -12.05
N ASP A 506 -23.77 -18.77 -11.84
CA ASP A 506 -23.91 -19.74 -10.74
C ASP A 506 -22.55 -20.02 -10.08
N LEU A 507 -22.45 -19.80 -8.79
CA LEU A 507 -21.27 -20.10 -7.96
C LEU A 507 -20.92 -21.59 -7.96
N ALA A 508 -21.91 -22.46 -8.17
CA ALA A 508 -21.75 -23.91 -8.18
C ALA A 508 -21.25 -24.49 -9.53
N PHE A 509 -21.07 -23.63 -10.55
CA PHE A 509 -20.59 -24.04 -11.86
C PHE A 509 -19.09 -24.39 -11.84
N ASN A 510 -18.75 -25.57 -12.34
CA ASN A 510 -17.36 -26.00 -12.49
C ASN A 510 -16.99 -26.03 -13.99
N PRO A 511 -16.18 -25.08 -14.48
CA PRO A 511 -15.85 -25.02 -15.93
C PRO A 511 -15.02 -26.22 -16.42
N LEU A 512 -14.43 -27.01 -15.53
CA LEU A 512 -13.68 -28.22 -15.85
C LEU A 512 -14.61 -29.38 -16.30
N THR A 513 -15.82 -29.43 -15.75
CA THR A 513 -16.75 -30.59 -15.92
C THR A 513 -18.08 -30.19 -16.53
N ASP A 514 -18.61 -29.04 -16.22
CA ASP A 514 -19.97 -28.67 -16.47
C ASP A 514 -20.15 -28.06 -17.90
N SER A 515 -21.39 -28.10 -18.40
CA SER A 515 -21.79 -27.48 -19.64
C SER A 515 -22.86 -26.42 -19.42
N LEU A 516 -22.98 -25.48 -20.33
CA LEU A 516 -23.97 -24.42 -20.35
C LEU A 516 -24.96 -24.63 -21.51
N THR A 517 -26.18 -24.17 -21.33
CA THR A 517 -27.18 -24.23 -22.40
C THR A 517 -27.10 -22.95 -23.22
N ASN A 518 -26.88 -23.08 -24.54
CA ASN A 518 -26.83 -21.96 -25.46
C ASN A 518 -28.24 -21.51 -25.93
N ASP A 519 -28.32 -20.50 -26.79
CA ASP A 519 -29.55 -19.91 -27.33
C ASP A 519 -30.37 -20.90 -28.22
N LYS A 520 -29.72 -21.96 -28.68
CA LYS A 520 -30.34 -23.04 -29.43
C LYS A 520 -30.82 -24.23 -28.59
N GLY A 521 -30.58 -24.16 -27.27
CA GLY A 521 -30.91 -25.26 -26.36
C GLY A 521 -29.85 -26.38 -26.31
N GLU A 522 -28.68 -26.19 -26.91
CA GLU A 522 -27.60 -27.15 -26.96
C GLU A 522 -26.71 -27.04 -25.73
N GLN A 523 -26.18 -28.17 -25.24
CA GLN A 523 -25.20 -28.20 -24.18
C GLN A 523 -23.81 -27.92 -24.73
N VAL A 524 -23.21 -26.80 -24.34
CA VAL A 524 -21.89 -26.40 -24.80
C VAL A 524 -20.93 -26.23 -23.60
N LYS A 525 -19.69 -26.63 -23.78
CA LYS A 525 -18.63 -26.51 -22.78
C LYS A 525 -17.75 -25.31 -23.10
N LEU A 526 -17.34 -24.58 -22.06
CA LEU A 526 -16.30 -23.54 -22.22
C LEU A 526 -14.93 -24.22 -22.40
N ASP A 527 -14.18 -23.77 -23.38
CA ASP A 527 -12.78 -24.16 -23.55
C ASP A 527 -11.92 -23.43 -22.57
N ALA A 528 -10.80 -24.05 -22.16
CA ALA A 528 -9.85 -23.42 -21.28
C ALA A 528 -9.36 -22.07 -21.81
N PRO A 529 -9.16 -21.07 -20.95
CA PRO A 529 -8.73 -19.74 -21.38
C PRO A 529 -7.34 -19.78 -22.00
N THR A 530 -7.16 -18.97 -23.04
CA THR A 530 -5.88 -18.72 -23.71
C THR A 530 -5.58 -17.22 -23.65
N GLY A 531 -4.33 -16.83 -23.77
CA GLY A 531 -3.93 -15.42 -23.80
C GLY A 531 -2.42 -15.26 -23.91
N ASP A 532 -2.02 -14.07 -24.29
CA ASP A 532 -0.61 -13.71 -24.42
C ASP A 532 -0.09 -13.09 -23.12
N GLU A 533 1.11 -13.51 -22.71
CA GLU A 533 1.84 -12.91 -21.55
C GLU A 533 2.07 -11.41 -21.79
N LEU A 534 2.46 -11.05 -23.02
CA LEU A 534 2.81 -9.69 -23.43
C LEU A 534 2.16 -9.39 -24.80
N PRO A 535 1.81 -8.13 -25.07
CA PRO A 535 1.19 -7.80 -26.36
C PRO A 535 2.19 -8.03 -27.52
N LEU A 536 1.74 -8.80 -28.51
CA LEU A 536 2.58 -9.18 -29.68
C LEU A 536 3.11 -7.97 -30.48
N LYS A 537 2.39 -6.86 -30.47
CA LYS A 537 2.76 -5.59 -31.13
C LYS A 537 3.45 -4.60 -30.19
N GLY A 538 3.88 -5.04 -28.98
CA GLY A 538 4.35 -4.19 -27.91
C GLY A 538 3.22 -3.41 -27.25
N PHE A 539 3.52 -2.75 -26.14
CA PHE A 539 2.56 -1.86 -25.47
C PHE A 539 2.31 -0.60 -26.30
N ALA A 540 1.12 -0.05 -26.20
CA ALA A 540 0.70 1.22 -26.80
C ALA A 540 0.32 2.19 -25.67
N VAL A 541 0.72 3.44 -25.81
CA VAL A 541 0.30 4.54 -24.93
C VAL A 541 0.43 5.86 -25.69
N GLU A 542 -0.62 6.69 -25.65
CA GLU A 542 -0.61 8.04 -26.21
C GLU A 542 -0.30 9.08 -25.12
N ASP A 543 -1.02 9.01 -23.99
CA ASP A 543 -0.75 9.78 -22.78
C ASP A 543 -0.85 8.83 -21.55
N ALA A 544 0.28 8.61 -20.92
CA ALA A 544 0.35 7.79 -19.71
C ALA A 544 -0.19 8.52 -18.46
N GLY A 545 -0.51 9.80 -18.55
CA GLY A 545 -0.93 10.61 -17.41
C GLY A 545 0.20 10.99 -16.45
N TYR A 546 1.45 10.90 -16.88
CA TYR A 546 2.62 11.27 -16.07
C TYR A 546 2.97 12.75 -16.18
N GLN A 547 3.24 13.37 -15.03
CA GLN A 547 3.80 14.72 -14.93
C GLN A 547 5.17 14.64 -14.26
N ALA A 548 6.21 15.00 -14.99
CA ALA A 548 7.55 15.13 -14.45
C ALA A 548 7.64 16.33 -13.49
N PRO A 549 8.48 16.26 -12.45
CA PRO A 549 8.73 17.42 -11.59
C PRO A 549 9.51 18.50 -12.34
N ALA A 550 9.43 19.75 -11.85
CA ALA A 550 10.25 20.83 -12.34
C ALA A 550 11.75 20.54 -12.08
N GLU A 551 12.60 20.92 -13.02
CA GLU A 551 14.07 20.86 -12.80
C GLU A 551 14.47 21.76 -11.63
N ASP A 552 13.94 22.99 -11.58
CA ASP A 552 14.00 23.89 -10.43
C ASP A 552 12.60 24.19 -9.90
N GLY A 553 12.27 23.60 -8.75
CA GLY A 553 11.00 23.79 -8.05
C GLY A 553 10.96 25.05 -7.15
N SER A 554 12.02 25.85 -7.07
CA SER A 554 12.12 26.98 -6.12
C SER A 554 10.95 27.97 -6.25
N ASN A 555 10.53 28.25 -7.46
CA ASN A 555 9.45 29.20 -7.77
C ASN A 555 8.05 28.56 -7.81
N VAL A 556 7.95 27.25 -7.64
CA VAL A 556 6.65 26.57 -7.63
C VAL A 556 5.92 26.86 -6.33
N VAL A 557 4.70 27.39 -6.44
CA VAL A 557 3.81 27.62 -5.29
C VAL A 557 2.97 26.35 -5.05
N VAL A 558 3.01 25.83 -3.82
CA VAL A 558 2.17 24.70 -3.43
C VAL A 558 0.74 25.17 -3.25
N ALA A 559 -0.20 24.49 -3.90
CA ALA A 559 -1.61 24.87 -3.93
C ALA A 559 -2.32 24.38 -2.64
N VAL A 560 -2.37 25.22 -1.63
CA VAL A 560 -3.19 25.03 -0.42
C VAL A 560 -3.95 26.31 -0.14
N ASP A 561 -5.28 26.25 -0.20
CA ASP A 561 -6.13 27.37 0.18
C ASP A 561 -6.10 27.54 1.71
N PRO A 562 -5.75 28.72 2.24
CA PRO A 562 -5.74 28.97 3.69
C PRO A 562 -7.10 28.76 4.38
N THR A 563 -8.20 28.78 3.63
CA THR A 563 -9.57 28.57 4.12
C THR A 563 -10.06 27.14 3.93
N SER A 564 -9.22 26.26 3.38
CA SER A 564 -9.56 24.86 3.16
C SER A 564 -9.97 24.16 4.46
N LYS A 565 -10.94 23.26 4.35
CA LYS A 565 -11.30 22.34 5.43
C LYS A 565 -10.66 20.96 5.29
N ARG A 566 -10.02 20.68 4.14
CA ARG A 566 -9.41 19.38 3.80
C ARG A 566 -7.89 19.39 3.89
N LEU A 567 -7.25 20.53 3.64
CA LEU A 567 -5.80 20.68 3.61
C LEU A 567 -5.36 21.82 4.53
N GLN A 568 -4.24 21.62 5.23
CA GLN A 568 -3.64 22.60 6.12
C GLN A 568 -2.12 22.51 6.04
N LEU A 569 -1.46 23.63 5.74
CA LEU A 569 -0.01 23.72 5.90
C LEU A 569 0.34 23.54 7.39
N LEU A 570 1.36 22.75 7.64
CA LEU A 570 1.78 22.43 8.99
C LEU A 570 2.98 23.29 9.43
N ASP A 571 2.91 23.82 10.65
CA ASP A 571 4.05 24.43 11.31
C ASP A 571 4.86 23.36 12.06
N PRO A 572 6.21 23.46 12.10
CA PRO A 572 7.02 22.59 12.92
C PRO A 572 6.63 22.67 14.40
N PHE A 573 6.59 21.53 15.08
CA PHE A 573 6.34 21.52 16.51
C PHE A 573 7.49 22.19 17.29
N SER A 574 7.15 22.87 18.39
CA SER A 574 8.12 23.57 19.23
C SER A 574 9.12 22.60 19.84
N ALA A 575 10.39 23.01 19.90
CA ALA A 575 11.42 22.30 20.62
C ALA A 575 11.11 22.24 22.14
N TRP A 576 11.72 21.27 22.80
CA TRP A 576 11.71 21.20 24.28
C TRP A 576 12.41 22.40 24.90
N GLU A 577 11.85 22.95 25.98
CA GLU A 577 12.31 24.18 26.62
C GLU A 577 13.56 23.99 27.53
N GLY A 578 14.08 22.75 27.61
CA GLY A 578 15.26 22.44 28.42
C GLY A 578 14.98 22.25 29.91
N THR A 579 13.72 22.19 30.33
CA THR A 579 13.32 22.04 31.75
C THR A 579 12.43 20.81 31.94
N ASP A 580 12.31 20.36 33.20
CA ASP A 580 11.33 19.33 33.56
C ASP A 580 9.90 19.79 33.26
N LEU A 581 9.02 18.85 32.93
CA LEU A 581 7.61 19.13 32.71
C LEU A 581 6.90 19.21 34.08
N LYS A 582 6.20 20.30 34.31
CA LYS A 582 5.55 20.58 35.59
C LYS A 582 4.03 20.75 35.42
N SER A 583 3.30 20.33 36.46
CA SER A 583 1.87 20.57 36.60
C SER A 583 1.03 20.10 35.39
N LEU A 584 1.43 19.01 34.73
CA LEU A 584 0.64 18.40 33.67
C LEU A 584 -0.68 17.94 34.25
N ARG A 585 -1.77 18.15 33.48
CA ARG A 585 -3.09 17.67 33.85
C ARG A 585 -3.41 16.36 33.13
N LEU A 586 -4.06 15.45 33.86
CA LEU A 586 -4.53 14.22 33.26
C LEU A 586 -5.65 14.54 32.27
N LEU A 587 -5.45 14.21 30.99
CA LEU A 587 -6.50 14.33 29.97
C LEU A 587 -7.46 13.15 30.07
N ILE A 588 -6.91 11.94 30.02
CA ILE A 588 -7.65 10.69 30.11
C ILE A 588 -6.75 9.58 30.67
N LYS A 589 -7.34 8.69 31.48
CA LYS A 589 -6.81 7.37 31.82
C LYS A 589 -7.63 6.34 31.05
N ALA A 590 -7.06 5.79 29.98
CA ALA A 590 -7.75 4.83 29.12
C ALA A 590 -7.84 3.45 29.79
N LYS A 591 -9.04 2.87 29.85
CA LYS A 591 -9.30 1.55 30.40
C LYS A 591 -9.17 0.48 29.33
N GLY A 592 -8.29 -0.49 29.53
CA GLY A 592 -8.11 -1.65 28.65
C GLY A 592 -7.60 -1.26 27.25
N LYS A 593 -8.04 -2.00 26.24
CA LYS A 593 -7.54 -1.86 24.86
C LYS A 593 -7.79 -0.47 24.26
N CYS A 594 -6.72 0.22 23.88
CA CYS A 594 -6.77 1.50 23.18
C CYS A 594 -5.98 1.40 21.86
N THR A 595 -6.67 1.21 20.76
CA THR A 595 -6.09 1.05 19.42
C THR A 595 -5.87 2.41 18.74
N THR A 596 -5.13 2.44 17.63
CA THR A 596 -5.01 3.64 16.80
C THR A 596 -6.36 4.13 16.27
N ASP A 597 -7.37 3.23 16.10
CA ASP A 597 -8.74 3.61 15.78
C ASP A 597 -9.49 4.30 16.93
N HIS A 598 -9.10 4.00 18.17
CA HIS A 598 -9.66 4.70 19.34
C HIS A 598 -9.01 6.09 19.53
N ILE A 599 -7.76 6.26 19.07
CA ILE A 599 -7.00 7.51 19.21
C ILE A 599 -7.32 8.48 18.07
N SER A 600 -7.30 7.99 16.83
CA SER A 600 -7.60 8.74 15.61
C SER A 600 -8.48 7.87 14.70
N MET A 601 -9.78 8.06 14.82
CA MET A 601 -10.79 7.22 14.16
C MET A 601 -10.77 7.38 12.64
N ALA A 602 -10.97 6.28 11.91
CA ALA A 602 -11.19 6.27 10.45
C ALA A 602 -12.63 6.63 10.07
N GLY A 603 -13.09 6.16 8.91
CA GLY A 603 -14.44 6.40 8.40
C GLY A 603 -14.67 7.85 7.97
N PRO A 604 -15.70 8.55 8.44
CA PRO A 604 -16.01 9.92 8.01
C PRO A 604 -14.90 10.94 8.24
N TRP A 605 -13.96 10.67 9.15
CA TRP A 605 -12.84 11.54 9.46
C TRP A 605 -11.76 11.54 8.38
N LEU A 606 -11.72 10.52 7.53
CA LEU A 606 -10.71 10.37 6.48
C LEU A 606 -10.70 11.54 5.47
N LYS A 607 -11.81 12.25 5.32
CA LYS A 607 -11.88 13.48 4.49
C LYS A 607 -11.00 14.62 5.02
N PHE A 608 -10.60 14.57 6.30
CA PHE A 608 -9.76 15.58 6.94
C PHE A 608 -8.29 15.16 7.06
N ARG A 609 -7.86 14.08 6.42
CA ARG A 609 -6.49 13.57 6.53
C ARG A 609 -5.41 14.60 6.23
N GLY A 610 -5.66 15.53 5.35
CA GLY A 610 -4.74 16.63 5.02
C GLY A 610 -4.87 17.85 5.92
N HIS A 611 -5.76 17.85 6.93
CA HIS A 611 -6.03 19.01 7.78
C HIS A 611 -5.92 18.63 9.26
N LEU A 612 -4.73 18.83 9.84
CA LEU A 612 -4.40 18.36 11.19
C LEU A 612 -5.35 18.90 12.25
N ASP A 613 -5.71 20.18 12.20
CA ASP A 613 -6.62 20.76 13.21
C ASP A 613 -8.03 20.17 13.12
N ASN A 614 -8.58 19.98 11.92
CA ASN A 614 -9.92 19.41 11.74
C ASN A 614 -9.99 17.92 12.13
N ILE A 615 -8.97 17.11 11.74
CA ILE A 615 -8.97 15.70 12.12
C ILE A 615 -8.77 15.53 13.62
N SER A 616 -8.07 16.45 14.30
CA SER A 616 -7.88 16.42 15.75
C SER A 616 -9.18 16.54 16.57
N ASN A 617 -10.31 16.83 15.94
CA ASN A 617 -11.63 16.74 16.58
C ASN A 617 -12.09 15.29 16.82
N ASN A 618 -11.33 14.29 16.37
CA ASN A 618 -11.55 12.88 16.72
C ASN A 618 -10.55 12.33 17.75
N LEU A 619 -9.71 13.17 18.35
CA LEU A 619 -8.71 12.76 19.33
C LEU A 619 -9.34 11.92 20.45
N LEU A 620 -8.95 10.65 20.57
CA LEU A 620 -9.31 9.73 21.65
C LEU A 620 -10.83 9.52 21.87
N ILE A 621 -11.69 9.88 20.89
CA ILE A 621 -13.15 9.74 21.03
C ILE A 621 -13.59 8.26 21.15
N GLY A 622 -12.77 7.32 20.76
CA GLY A 622 -13.02 5.88 20.91
C GLY A 622 -12.43 5.27 22.20
N ALA A 623 -11.62 6.01 22.95
CA ALA A 623 -11.02 5.53 24.18
C ALA A 623 -12.01 5.52 25.34
N ILE A 624 -12.02 4.44 26.14
CA ILE A 624 -12.88 4.34 27.32
C ILE A 624 -12.18 5.01 28.51
N ASN A 625 -12.80 6.00 29.11
CA ASN A 625 -12.29 6.64 30.31
C ASN A 625 -12.44 5.71 31.54
N PHE A 626 -11.34 5.46 32.22
CA PHE A 626 -11.27 4.58 33.40
C PHE A 626 -12.24 4.99 34.51
N PHE A 627 -12.43 6.30 34.73
CA PHE A 627 -13.15 6.82 35.90
C PHE A 627 -14.67 6.77 35.76
N ASN A 628 -15.21 6.83 34.55
CA ASN A 628 -16.65 6.84 34.31
C ASN A 628 -17.13 5.78 33.29
N GLU A 629 -16.21 4.99 32.73
CA GLU A 629 -16.47 3.92 31.76
C GLU A 629 -17.14 4.37 30.46
N LYS A 630 -17.09 5.66 30.13
CA LYS A 630 -17.66 6.25 28.92
C LYS A 630 -16.57 6.51 27.89
N THR A 631 -16.96 6.49 26.62
CA THR A 631 -16.16 7.00 25.51
C THR A 631 -16.42 8.49 25.33
N ASP A 632 -15.41 9.22 24.80
CA ASP A 632 -15.50 10.65 24.48
C ASP A 632 -16.07 11.50 25.62
N ASN A 633 -15.68 11.20 26.86
CA ASN A 633 -16.18 11.90 28.05
C ASN A 633 -15.13 11.96 29.15
N VAL A 634 -14.52 13.13 29.32
CA VAL A 634 -13.44 13.37 30.29
C VAL A 634 -13.69 14.64 31.08
N LYS A 635 -13.13 14.70 32.30
CA LYS A 635 -13.27 15.84 33.18
C LYS A 635 -12.22 16.90 32.88
N SER A 636 -12.64 18.13 32.68
CA SER A 636 -11.75 19.28 32.60
C SER A 636 -11.39 19.76 33.99
N GLN A 637 -10.11 19.75 34.34
CA GLN A 637 -9.62 20.32 35.61
C GLN A 637 -9.57 21.87 35.58
N VAL A 638 -9.84 22.51 34.43
CA VAL A 638 -9.92 23.99 34.33
C VAL A 638 -11.26 24.50 34.83
N ASN A 639 -12.36 23.81 34.52
CA ASN A 639 -13.71 24.25 34.87
C ASN A 639 -14.53 23.22 35.66
N GLY A 640 -14.00 22.01 35.90
CA GLY A 640 -14.63 20.94 36.65
C GLY A 640 -15.71 20.15 35.90
N ASN A 641 -16.03 20.50 34.66
CA ASN A 641 -17.09 19.89 33.88
C ASN A 641 -16.55 18.68 33.04
N TYR A 642 -17.45 17.75 32.72
CA TYR A 642 -17.21 16.71 31.74
C TYR A 642 -17.58 17.20 30.33
N ASP A 643 -16.71 16.94 29.36
CA ASP A 643 -16.92 17.28 27.95
C ASP A 643 -16.22 16.19 27.06
N THR A 644 -16.34 16.33 25.75
CA THR A 644 -15.60 15.50 24.80
C THR A 644 -14.10 15.64 25.00
N VAL A 645 -13.34 14.57 24.65
CA VAL A 645 -11.86 14.60 24.80
C VAL A 645 -11.24 15.73 23.97
N PRO A 646 -11.60 15.93 22.68
CA PRO A 646 -11.04 17.03 21.90
C PRO A 646 -11.37 18.42 22.46
N ASN A 647 -12.59 18.66 22.90
CA ASN A 647 -12.99 19.95 23.47
C ASN A 647 -12.21 20.24 24.75
N THR A 648 -12.13 19.26 25.64
CA THR A 648 -11.37 19.39 26.90
C THR A 648 -9.90 19.67 26.61
N GLN A 649 -9.29 18.95 25.64
CA GLN A 649 -7.88 19.19 25.30
C GLN A 649 -7.67 20.57 24.63
N ARG A 650 -8.59 21.02 23.81
CA ARG A 650 -8.55 22.39 23.25
C ARG A 650 -8.65 23.46 24.33
N ALA A 651 -9.48 23.25 25.37
CA ALA A 651 -9.57 24.15 26.53
C ALA A 651 -8.25 24.18 27.31
N TYR A 652 -7.60 23.04 27.54
CA TYR A 652 -6.25 23.00 28.14
C TYR A 652 -5.20 23.74 27.30
N LYS A 653 -5.19 23.51 25.98
CA LYS A 653 -4.28 24.21 25.06
C LYS A 653 -4.48 25.72 25.12
N ALA A 654 -5.73 26.19 25.12
CA ALA A 654 -6.05 27.61 25.19
C ALA A 654 -5.65 28.24 26.54
N ALA A 655 -5.68 27.45 27.62
CA ALA A 655 -5.20 27.88 28.96
C ALA A 655 -3.67 27.76 29.13
N GLY A 656 -2.93 27.31 28.09
CA GLY A 656 -1.49 27.10 28.17
C GLY A 656 -1.05 25.94 29.10
N VAL A 657 -1.97 24.99 29.35
CA VAL A 657 -1.76 23.86 30.27
C VAL A 657 -1.35 22.62 29.48
N GLY A 658 -0.17 22.06 29.79
CA GLY A 658 0.26 20.78 29.25
C GLY A 658 -0.50 19.61 29.86
N THR A 659 -0.67 18.53 29.10
CA THR A 659 -1.44 17.36 29.53
C THR A 659 -0.65 16.07 29.35
N ILE A 660 -1.14 15.03 30.04
CA ILE A 660 -0.68 13.65 29.96
C ILE A 660 -1.86 12.74 29.64
N VAL A 661 -1.63 11.76 28.77
CA VAL A 661 -2.52 10.63 28.51
C VAL A 661 -1.97 9.40 29.21
N VAL A 662 -2.81 8.66 29.91
CA VAL A 662 -2.44 7.40 30.57
C VAL A 662 -3.14 6.25 29.87
N GLY A 663 -2.39 5.27 29.42
CA GLY A 663 -2.87 4.09 28.68
C GLY A 663 -2.66 2.79 29.46
N ASP A 664 -3.36 1.75 29.03
CA ASP A 664 -3.24 0.38 29.53
C ASP A 664 -2.25 -0.44 28.68
N GLU A 665 -2.43 -1.75 28.58
CA GLU A 665 -1.55 -2.65 27.83
C GLU A 665 -1.68 -2.44 26.32
N ASN A 666 -0.55 -2.56 25.60
CA ASN A 666 -0.46 -2.52 24.14
C ASN A 666 -1.14 -1.29 23.50
N TYR A 667 -0.94 -0.11 24.12
CA TYR A 667 -1.54 1.14 23.68
C TYR A 667 -1.09 1.52 22.26
N GLY A 668 -2.07 1.87 21.41
CA GLY A 668 -1.82 2.22 20.01
C GLY A 668 -1.70 1.02 19.06
N GLU A 669 -2.18 -0.17 19.46
CA GLU A 669 -2.27 -1.34 18.56
C GLU A 669 -3.13 -1.01 17.32
N GLY A 670 -2.82 -1.63 16.18
CA GLY A 670 -3.58 -1.50 14.94
C GLY A 670 -2.80 -0.88 13.79
N SER A 671 -3.50 -0.15 12.91
CA SER A 671 -2.90 0.46 11.72
C SER A 671 -1.84 1.50 12.09
N SER A 672 -0.78 1.58 11.27
CA SER A 672 0.25 2.63 11.40
C SER A 672 -0.34 3.99 10.99
N ARG A 673 -0.91 4.71 11.97
CA ARG A 673 -1.51 6.03 11.76
C ARG A 673 -0.66 7.11 12.42
N GLU A 674 -0.01 7.91 11.59
CA GLU A 674 0.72 9.09 12.02
C GLU A 674 -0.17 10.09 12.76
N HIS A 675 -1.43 10.24 12.35
CA HIS A 675 -2.41 11.11 12.99
C HIS A 675 -2.60 10.79 14.47
N ALA A 676 -2.58 9.50 14.85
CA ALA A 676 -2.70 9.08 16.24
C ALA A 676 -1.56 9.61 17.15
N ALA A 677 -0.43 10.02 16.56
CA ALA A 677 0.66 10.69 17.27
C ALA A 677 0.66 12.21 17.07
N MET A 678 0.26 12.68 15.87
CA MET A 678 0.25 14.10 15.54
C MET A 678 -0.87 14.86 16.23
N GLU A 679 -2.07 14.31 16.32
CA GLU A 679 -3.24 14.94 16.93
C GLU A 679 -3.02 15.29 18.41
N PRO A 680 -2.60 14.35 19.29
CA PRO A 680 -2.33 14.69 20.67
C PRO A 680 -1.21 15.74 20.79
N ARG A 681 -0.14 15.62 19.97
CA ARG A 681 0.94 16.60 19.93
C ARG A 681 0.44 17.99 19.52
N HIS A 682 -0.35 18.06 18.45
CA HIS A 682 -0.93 19.31 17.94
C HIS A 682 -1.82 20.00 18.98
N LEU A 683 -2.63 19.23 19.68
CA LEU A 683 -3.53 19.77 20.69
C LEU A 683 -2.84 20.06 22.05
N GLY A 684 -1.55 19.71 22.23
CA GLY A 684 -0.76 20.10 23.41
C GLY A 684 -0.59 19.01 24.47
N VAL A 685 -0.89 17.75 24.17
CA VAL A 685 -0.46 16.61 24.98
C VAL A 685 1.07 16.53 24.94
N ARG A 686 1.71 16.36 26.09
CA ARG A 686 3.17 16.32 26.23
C ARG A 686 3.71 14.91 26.46
N VAL A 687 2.93 14.08 27.15
CA VAL A 687 3.34 12.76 27.61
C VAL A 687 2.25 11.73 27.32
N VAL A 688 2.66 10.56 26.88
CA VAL A 688 1.84 9.35 26.91
C VAL A 688 2.53 8.33 27.81
N LEU A 689 1.87 7.94 28.92
CA LEU A 689 2.37 6.97 29.89
C LEU A 689 1.49 5.73 29.85
N THR A 690 2.07 4.55 29.63
CA THR A 690 1.30 3.32 29.46
C THR A 690 1.90 2.14 30.23
N LYS A 691 1.12 1.04 30.38
CA LYS A 691 1.69 -0.23 30.86
C LYS A 691 2.59 -0.86 29.80
N SER A 692 2.21 -0.75 28.52
CA SER A 692 3.03 -1.11 27.34
C SER A 692 2.50 -0.44 26.08
N PHE A 693 3.36 -0.25 25.09
CA PHE A 693 3.03 0.30 23.79
C PHE A 693 2.95 -0.79 22.70
N ALA A 694 2.09 -0.56 21.70
CA ALA A 694 2.32 -1.08 20.36
C ALA A 694 3.52 -0.30 19.76
N ARG A 695 4.54 -1.03 19.29
CA ARG A 695 5.83 -0.45 18.94
C ARG A 695 5.77 0.67 17.88
N ILE A 696 5.02 0.44 16.78
CA ILE A 696 4.92 1.44 15.70
C ILE A 696 4.36 2.77 16.25
N HIS A 697 3.38 2.69 17.14
CA HIS A 697 2.79 3.88 17.74
C HIS A 697 3.77 4.59 18.68
N GLU A 698 4.55 3.85 19.48
CA GLU A 698 5.62 4.40 20.30
C GLU A 698 6.64 5.17 19.45
N THR A 699 7.09 4.56 18.35
CA THR A 699 8.01 5.20 17.41
C THR A 699 7.40 6.47 16.81
N ASN A 700 6.12 6.43 16.39
CA ASN A 700 5.44 7.61 15.88
C ASN A 700 5.34 8.75 16.91
N LEU A 701 5.06 8.44 18.18
CA LEU A 701 5.07 9.45 19.26
C LEU A 701 6.45 10.10 19.40
N LYS A 702 7.53 9.29 19.42
CA LYS A 702 8.91 9.77 19.50
C LYS A 702 9.28 10.68 18.32
N LYS A 703 8.90 10.29 17.11
CA LYS A 703 9.12 11.06 15.86
C LYS A 703 8.45 12.43 15.91
N GLN A 704 7.30 12.54 16.57
CA GLN A 704 6.59 13.82 16.78
C GLN A 704 7.11 14.61 18.01
N GLY A 705 8.20 14.19 18.65
CA GLY A 705 8.78 14.87 19.79
C GLY A 705 7.92 14.79 21.06
N MET A 706 7.07 13.77 21.18
CA MET A 706 6.33 13.48 22.40
C MET A 706 7.13 12.58 23.33
N LEU A 707 6.87 12.63 24.63
CA LEU A 707 7.47 11.76 25.63
C LEU A 707 6.63 10.50 25.80
N ALA A 708 7.12 9.38 25.26
CA ALA A 708 6.49 8.05 25.35
C ALA A 708 7.15 7.27 26.52
N LEU A 709 6.38 6.98 27.56
CA LEU A 709 6.86 6.37 28.80
C LEU A 709 6.05 5.12 29.15
N THR A 710 6.69 4.17 29.84
CA THR A 710 6.01 3.01 30.42
C THR A 710 6.19 2.99 31.93
N PHE A 711 5.17 2.54 32.65
CA PHE A 711 5.29 2.31 34.09
C PHE A 711 6.43 1.33 34.37
N ALA A 712 7.34 1.67 35.31
CA ALA A 712 8.37 0.75 35.78
C ALA A 712 7.73 -0.41 36.57
N ASP A 713 6.73 -0.11 37.38
CA ASP A 713 5.80 -1.08 37.99
C ASP A 713 4.40 -0.83 37.42
N LYS A 714 3.84 -1.84 36.75
CA LYS A 714 2.51 -1.73 36.15
C LYS A 714 1.38 -1.48 37.15
N ALA A 715 1.58 -1.82 38.42
CA ALA A 715 0.65 -1.55 39.52
C ALA A 715 0.53 -0.03 39.81
N ASP A 716 1.53 0.76 39.45
CA ASP A 716 1.47 2.21 39.59
C ASP A 716 0.39 2.89 38.72
N TYR A 717 -0.11 2.17 37.70
CA TYR A 717 -1.26 2.62 36.91
C TYR A 717 -2.47 2.92 37.84
N ASP A 718 -2.68 2.12 38.88
CA ASP A 718 -3.83 2.28 39.78
C ASP A 718 -3.70 3.51 40.72
N LYS A 719 -2.50 4.03 40.91
CA LYS A 719 -2.25 5.25 41.70
C LYS A 719 -2.74 6.52 41.02
N ILE A 720 -2.82 6.53 39.68
CA ILE A 720 -3.24 7.71 38.90
C ILE A 720 -4.72 8.01 39.14
N GLN A 721 -5.04 9.22 39.62
CA GLN A 721 -6.40 9.71 39.89
C GLN A 721 -6.83 10.77 38.88
N GLU A 722 -8.16 11.01 38.76
CA GLU A 722 -8.73 11.87 37.72
C GLU A 722 -8.30 13.33 37.82
N ASP A 723 -8.12 13.84 39.04
CA ASP A 723 -7.80 15.24 39.31
C ASP A 723 -6.29 15.48 39.57
N ASP A 724 -5.42 14.51 39.23
CA ASP A 724 -3.98 14.61 39.46
C ASP A 724 -3.31 15.74 38.70
N SER A 725 -2.35 16.38 39.38
CA SER A 725 -1.30 17.19 38.77
C SER A 725 0.00 16.38 38.75
N ILE A 726 0.64 16.26 37.60
CA ILE A 726 1.74 15.34 37.37
C ILE A 726 2.98 16.12 36.93
N ASP A 727 4.08 15.96 37.66
CA ASP A 727 5.40 16.44 37.25
C ASP A 727 6.21 15.29 36.65
N VAL A 728 6.99 15.57 35.59
CA VAL A 728 7.98 14.64 35.03
C VAL A 728 9.36 15.22 35.27
N ILE A 729 10.15 14.54 36.13
CA ILE A 729 11.44 14.97 36.65
C ILE A 729 12.56 14.13 36.02
N GLY A 730 13.69 14.76 35.71
CA GLY A 730 14.91 14.13 35.23
C GLY A 730 15.14 14.34 33.72
N LEU A 731 14.32 15.16 33.08
CA LEU A 731 14.48 15.45 31.64
C LEU A 731 15.77 16.23 31.32
N THR A 732 16.27 17.04 32.26
CA THR A 732 17.54 17.74 32.07
C THR A 732 18.74 16.81 31.97
N SER A 733 18.63 15.59 32.50
CA SER A 733 19.60 14.50 32.42
C SER A 733 19.10 13.31 31.63
N PHE A 734 18.17 13.54 30.67
CA PHE A 734 17.53 12.49 29.86
C PHE A 734 18.58 11.72 29.07
N ALA A 735 18.72 10.41 29.34
CA ALA A 735 19.73 9.54 28.76
C ALA A 735 19.15 8.12 28.53
N PRO A 736 19.64 7.35 27.55
CA PRO A 736 19.20 5.98 27.30
C PRO A 736 19.26 5.12 28.60
N ASN A 737 18.27 4.26 28.77
CA ASN A 737 18.13 3.33 29.90
C ASN A 737 18.07 4.00 31.29
N THR A 738 17.79 5.31 31.35
CA THR A 738 17.71 6.06 32.64
C THR A 738 16.25 6.39 32.95
N PRO A 739 15.60 5.69 33.90
CA PRO A 739 14.20 5.94 34.23
C PRO A 739 13.94 7.38 34.68
N LEU A 740 12.82 7.94 34.27
CA LEU A 740 12.33 9.23 34.75
C LEU A 740 11.48 9.05 36.01
N THR A 741 11.30 10.16 36.74
CA THR A 741 10.47 10.18 37.95
C THR A 741 9.20 10.97 37.67
N LEU A 742 8.05 10.42 37.99
CA LEU A 742 6.79 11.14 38.00
C LEU A 742 6.34 11.39 39.42
N VAL A 743 6.00 12.64 39.73
CA VAL A 743 5.42 13.07 40.99
C VAL A 743 3.94 13.35 40.78
N LEU A 744 3.09 12.57 41.41
CA LEU A 744 1.65 12.67 41.36
C LEU A 744 1.16 13.45 42.54
N THR A 745 0.60 14.62 42.32
CA THR A 745 -0.05 15.40 43.40
C THR A 745 -1.55 15.23 43.25
N HIS A 746 -2.15 14.54 44.21
CA HIS A 746 -3.56 14.29 44.26
C HIS A 746 -4.38 15.48 44.75
N LYS A 747 -5.69 15.45 44.49
CA LYS A 747 -6.62 16.54 44.83
C LYS A 747 -6.65 16.85 46.32
N ASP A 748 -6.42 15.88 47.20
CA ASP A 748 -6.39 16.00 48.64
C ASP A 748 -5.03 16.52 49.16
N GLY A 749 -4.07 16.78 48.28
CA GLY A 749 -2.73 17.23 48.57
C GLY A 749 -1.73 16.13 48.93
N THR A 750 -2.13 14.86 48.92
CA THR A 750 -1.21 13.72 49.06
C THR A 750 -0.34 13.59 47.82
N VAL A 751 0.83 13.01 47.97
CA VAL A 751 1.84 12.93 46.90
C VAL A 751 2.35 11.49 46.78
N ASP A 752 2.23 10.94 45.58
CA ASP A 752 2.88 9.70 45.21
C ASP A 752 4.05 9.94 44.25
N THR A 753 5.08 9.13 44.35
CA THR A 753 6.22 9.15 43.45
C THR A 753 6.37 7.80 42.77
N ILE A 754 6.38 7.80 41.46
CA ILE A 754 6.51 6.59 40.62
C ILE A 754 7.68 6.70 39.66
N LYS A 755 8.20 5.58 39.19
CA LYS A 755 9.21 5.51 38.13
C LYS A 755 8.60 5.15 36.80
N ALA A 756 9.11 5.77 35.74
CA ALA A 756 8.75 5.46 34.39
C ALA A 756 9.96 5.09 33.54
N ASN A 757 9.89 3.98 32.85
CA ASN A 757 10.89 3.53 31.90
C ASN A 757 10.62 4.14 30.52
N HIS A 758 11.60 4.04 29.63
CA HIS A 758 11.48 4.43 28.24
C HIS A 758 12.48 3.64 27.39
N THR A 759 12.24 3.62 26.09
CA THR A 759 13.07 2.92 25.10
C THR A 759 13.81 3.89 24.15
N TYR A 760 14.01 5.15 24.57
CA TYR A 760 14.75 6.15 23.79
C TYR A 760 16.21 5.78 23.67
N ASN A 761 16.73 5.72 22.44
CA ASN A 761 18.16 5.78 22.16
C ASN A 761 18.61 7.25 22.03
N GLN A 762 19.93 7.49 21.89
CA GLN A 762 20.46 8.85 21.84
C GLN A 762 19.90 9.69 20.68
N PRO A 763 19.80 9.20 19.43
CA PRO A 763 19.15 9.94 18.32
C PRO A 763 17.70 10.31 18.62
N GLN A 764 16.92 9.42 19.23
CA GLN A 764 15.51 9.68 19.56
C GLN A 764 15.37 10.71 20.70
N ILE A 765 16.32 10.79 21.64
CA ILE A 765 16.38 11.86 22.64
C ILE A 765 16.59 13.21 21.96
N GLU A 766 17.43 13.27 20.93
CA GLU A 766 17.60 14.50 20.15
C GLU A 766 16.33 14.87 19.36
N TRP A 767 15.55 13.89 18.87
CA TRP A 767 14.21 14.17 18.30
C TRP A 767 13.28 14.85 19.32
N PHE A 768 13.23 14.30 20.54
CA PHE A 768 12.44 14.91 21.63
C PHE A 768 12.88 16.35 21.90
N LYS A 769 14.19 16.58 22.07
CA LYS A 769 14.74 17.92 22.32
C LYS A 769 14.45 18.90 21.19
N ALA A 770 14.51 18.44 19.95
CA ALA A 770 14.23 19.28 18.78
C ALA A 770 12.74 19.54 18.53
N GLY A 771 11.83 18.81 19.21
CA GLY A 771 10.39 18.87 18.99
C GLY A 771 9.87 17.97 17.87
N GLY A 772 10.74 17.12 17.29
CA GLY A 772 10.42 16.11 16.29
C GLY A 772 11.60 15.72 15.42
N ALA A 773 11.53 14.55 14.80
CA ALA A 773 12.59 14.03 13.93
C ALA A 773 12.85 14.96 12.72
N LEU A 774 11.81 15.47 12.09
CA LEU A 774 11.92 16.37 10.94
C LEU A 774 12.58 17.71 11.28
N ASN A 775 12.45 18.17 12.53
CA ASN A 775 13.12 19.39 13.00
C ASN A 775 14.65 19.23 13.03
N ILE A 776 15.15 18.03 13.28
CA ILE A 776 16.60 17.75 13.19
C ILE A 776 17.07 17.97 11.74
N ILE A 777 16.35 17.42 10.77
CA ILE A 777 16.67 17.60 9.34
C ILE A 777 16.64 19.09 8.98
N ARG A 778 15.59 19.79 9.38
CA ARG A 778 15.47 21.25 9.15
C ARG A 778 16.66 22.03 9.72
N LYS A 779 17.08 21.70 10.93
CA LYS A 779 18.26 22.32 11.58
C LYS A 779 19.57 22.01 10.85
N GLN A 780 19.76 20.76 10.38
CA GLN A 780 20.97 20.34 9.65
C GLN A 780 21.13 21.10 8.32
N ILE A 781 20.05 21.47 7.66
CA ILE A 781 20.09 22.24 6.41
C ILE A 781 20.05 23.75 6.64
N GLY A 782 20.18 24.23 7.88
CA GLY A 782 20.28 25.66 8.22
C GLY A 782 18.97 26.45 8.12
N LYS A 783 17.82 25.81 8.32
CA LYS A 783 16.50 26.44 8.27
C LYS A 783 15.79 26.41 9.63
#